data_accd4ea065b17b3da00e2473038f849d
#
_entry.id   accd4ea065b17b3da00e2473038f849d
#
_cell.length_a   1.000
_cell.length_b   1.000
_cell.length_c   1.000
_cell.angle_alpha   90.00
_cell.angle_beta   90.00
_cell.angle_gamma   90.00
#
_symmetry.space_group_name_H-M   'P 1'
#
loop_
_entity.id
_entity.type
_entity.pdbx_description
1 polymer ?
#
loop_
_entity_poly.entity_id
_entity_poly.type
_entity_poly.pdbx_seq_one_letter_code
_entity_poly.pdbx_strand_id
1 'polypeptide(L)'
;MFSITIKLMKKSARMLIPAGIAILIGTAFIAATFLFSNSMDDSLRRQSTAQLGEANYIATMKTNSNGAVSENGSADRTTVADFNLDRIRATKGVKGARVDTSVSVSISAAGKRSNGYAVGTSTDRKLLPVRIVSGDQPVDNNEVALPKSVAKQLGVGVGDKVDVAPISNGSALSGTAVRDVRVVGLTSDPFGVYSFYGGASVLSENVVAAVYGVDDFDHMQAYMLLLDIDDADAAAAQRTVDEVSGLLPKSYGVESRRSVEAEAVRDLSSNNTSFPTIFLLSFGVLALFVAALVIANTFQVLVAQRRRTLALLRTIGAKKGQLYTSVLMEAGLLGLIASVLGVGFGVGLIALVTNTGVMEMMGMQARLILSWQAFVVPIAFGLIMTVLASLGSARSATSVTPLEALRPIELTDTSRAGKVRATIGVLTIIAGLALAGVAVWQLSGMLNGLDTMASDNYSSVLLMSIGGAALVFLGLVLTATFWLPVLMRGVGALVSMCGPSAKVAHANIQKNPRRVAATGTALLIGVTLVATIATGAASAKQTMGEALASRYSVDMIATGDGLKTSAVKEAAQVKGVAATMYAPTATVTAEGVNGGTMSLLLVGVKNTSELAGVMHADLSGVTVGDDTVLLPKYRATSGKEITFGSDAKLRFTAAESNGIAASTEQDGSASASSTNGGVSSSMRLKPVQSDYR
;
A
#
# COMPACT_ATOMS: atom_id res chain seq x y z
N MET A 1 2.94 9.40 51.22
CA MET A 1 3.73 8.51 50.30
C MET A 1 4.03 9.17 48.98
N PHE A 2 3.10 9.81 48.29
CA PHE A 2 3.35 10.45 46.98
C PHE A 2 4.53 11.44 46.96
N SER A 3 4.62 12.35 47.94
CA SER A 3 5.73 13.30 48.08
C SER A 3 7.09 12.60 48.26
N ILE A 4 7.13 11.48 48.99
CA ILE A 4 8.37 10.70 49.17
C ILE A 4 8.76 10.02 47.86
N THR A 5 7.79 9.47 47.14
CA THR A 5 8.01 8.83 45.84
C THR A 5 8.60 9.81 44.82
N ILE A 6 8.06 11.03 44.73
CA ILE A 6 8.58 12.07 43.82
C ILE A 6 10.03 12.48 44.21
N LYS A 7 10.31 12.67 45.51
CA LYS A 7 11.66 13.02 45.97
C LYS A 7 12.67 11.90 45.67
N LEU A 8 12.27 10.64 45.87
CA LEU A 8 13.10 9.47 45.55
C LEU A 8 13.33 9.33 44.03
N MET A 9 12.30 9.57 43.23
CA MET A 9 12.39 9.57 41.77
C MET A 9 13.33 10.64 41.24
N LYS A 10 13.25 11.87 41.77
CA LYS A 10 14.15 12.98 41.41
C LYS A 10 15.62 12.67 41.74
N LYS A 11 15.88 11.99 42.86
CA LYS A 11 17.25 11.55 43.24
C LYS A 11 17.81 10.46 42.36
N SER A 12 16.93 9.65 41.71
CA SER A 12 17.33 8.53 40.81
C SER A 12 17.03 8.80 39.36
N ALA A 13 16.72 10.02 39.00
CA ALA A 13 16.28 10.37 37.63
C ALA A 13 17.28 9.87 36.55
N ARG A 14 18.59 10.02 36.78
CA ARG A 14 19.61 9.54 35.81
C ARG A 14 19.55 8.05 35.52
N MET A 15 19.07 7.24 36.47
CA MET A 15 18.96 5.78 36.29
C MET A 15 17.66 5.38 35.60
N LEU A 16 16.63 6.24 35.67
CA LEU A 16 15.34 6.02 35.03
C LEU A 16 15.33 6.46 33.56
N ILE A 17 16.30 7.30 33.15
CA ILE A 17 16.38 7.80 31.75
C ILE A 17 16.39 6.66 30.71
N PRO A 18 17.20 5.59 30.82
CA PRO A 18 17.19 4.52 29.82
C PRO A 18 15.84 3.82 29.68
N ALA A 19 15.17 3.58 30.82
CA ALA A 19 13.81 3.02 30.81
C ALA A 19 12.80 4.00 30.20
N GLY A 20 12.91 5.28 30.53
CA GLY A 20 12.06 6.33 29.94
C GLY A 20 12.24 6.44 28.44
N ILE A 21 13.46 6.40 27.93
CA ILE A 21 13.75 6.41 26.49
C ILE A 21 13.16 5.16 25.80
N ALA A 22 13.29 3.99 26.41
CA ALA A 22 12.71 2.77 25.84
C ALA A 22 11.18 2.84 25.72
N ILE A 23 10.50 3.37 26.75
CA ILE A 23 9.06 3.60 26.73
C ILE A 23 8.70 4.63 25.65
N LEU A 24 9.42 5.75 25.60
CA LEU A 24 9.22 6.81 24.62
C LEU A 24 9.32 6.28 23.20
N ILE A 25 10.36 5.52 22.86
CA ILE A 25 10.53 4.94 21.53
C ILE A 25 9.38 3.98 21.20
N GLY A 26 9.03 3.07 22.11
CA GLY A 26 7.94 2.11 21.89
C GLY A 26 6.58 2.76 21.68
N THR A 27 6.25 3.76 22.51
CA THR A 27 4.97 4.47 22.40
C THR A 27 4.95 5.44 21.21
N ALA A 28 6.07 6.06 20.86
CA ALA A 28 6.21 6.87 19.65
C ALA A 28 5.99 6.03 18.39
N PHE A 29 6.56 4.82 18.36
CA PHE A 29 6.38 3.92 17.22
C PHE A 29 4.92 3.50 17.03
N ILE A 30 4.22 3.15 18.12
CA ILE A 30 2.80 2.79 18.04
C ILE A 30 1.95 4.00 17.61
N ALA A 31 2.19 5.18 18.19
CA ALA A 31 1.49 6.39 17.80
C ALA A 31 1.71 6.71 16.31
N ALA A 32 2.96 6.65 15.86
CA ALA A 32 3.30 6.84 14.45
C ALA A 32 2.64 5.81 13.52
N THR A 33 2.54 4.55 13.95
CA THR A 33 1.85 3.48 13.21
C THR A 33 0.36 3.80 13.04
N PHE A 34 -0.33 4.19 14.11
CA PHE A 34 -1.75 4.57 14.01
C PHE A 34 -1.96 5.81 13.12
N LEU A 35 -1.12 6.83 13.26
CA LEU A 35 -1.20 8.04 12.44
C LEU A 35 -0.93 7.74 10.97
N PHE A 36 0.09 6.92 10.68
CA PHE A 36 0.39 6.48 9.32
C PHE A 36 -0.75 5.66 8.72
N SER A 37 -1.29 4.70 9.47
CA SER A 37 -2.44 3.89 9.03
C SER A 37 -3.65 4.77 8.71
N ASN A 38 -4.01 5.70 9.61
CA ASN A 38 -5.12 6.61 9.37
C ASN A 38 -4.89 7.51 8.14
N SER A 39 -3.67 7.99 7.95
CA SER A 39 -3.31 8.80 6.78
C SER A 39 -3.35 7.99 5.48
N MET A 40 -2.93 6.74 5.54
CA MET A 40 -2.98 5.80 4.41
C MET A 40 -4.43 5.44 4.05
N ASP A 41 -5.25 5.10 5.05
CA ASP A 41 -6.66 4.79 4.85
C ASP A 41 -7.43 6.00 4.27
N ASP A 42 -7.14 7.21 4.74
CA ASP A 42 -7.73 8.44 4.18
C ASP A 42 -7.26 8.70 2.75
N SER A 43 -5.96 8.48 2.46
CA SER A 43 -5.42 8.61 1.10
C SER A 43 -6.08 7.62 0.14
N LEU A 44 -6.20 6.34 0.55
CA LEU A 44 -6.86 5.30 -0.25
C LEU A 44 -8.35 5.59 -0.47
N ARG A 45 -9.07 6.03 0.58
CA ARG A 45 -10.48 6.45 0.46
C ARG A 45 -10.66 7.59 -0.51
N ARG A 46 -9.81 8.62 -0.41
CA ARG A 46 -9.85 9.77 -1.32
C ARG A 46 -9.51 9.37 -2.74
N GLN A 47 -8.54 8.49 -2.93
CA GLN A 47 -8.14 8.04 -4.25
C GLN A 47 -9.23 7.18 -4.91
N SER A 48 -9.85 6.25 -4.17
CA SER A 48 -10.94 5.42 -4.69
C SER A 48 -12.22 6.20 -4.99
N THR A 49 -12.46 7.32 -4.32
CA THR A 49 -13.66 8.14 -4.52
C THR A 49 -13.40 9.47 -5.21
N ALA A 50 -12.16 9.74 -5.62
CA ALA A 50 -11.80 11.03 -6.21
C ALA A 50 -12.45 11.25 -7.58
N GLN A 51 -12.72 10.20 -8.34
CA GLN A 51 -13.49 10.24 -9.59
C GLN A 51 -14.94 10.68 -9.39
N LEU A 52 -15.46 10.61 -8.14
CA LEU A 52 -16.82 10.97 -7.80
C LEU A 52 -17.00 12.48 -7.55
N GLY A 53 -15.95 13.30 -7.66
CA GLY A 53 -16.02 14.72 -7.30
C GLY A 53 -16.45 14.93 -5.84
N GLU A 54 -17.37 15.88 -5.60
CA GLU A 54 -18.01 16.11 -4.30
C GLU A 54 -19.43 15.52 -4.21
N ALA A 55 -19.80 14.59 -5.11
CA ALA A 55 -21.09 13.90 -5.06
C ALA A 55 -21.30 13.22 -3.70
N ASN A 56 -22.50 13.35 -3.12
CA ASN A 56 -22.87 12.68 -1.87
C ASN A 56 -23.69 11.43 -2.08
N TYR A 57 -24.28 11.25 -3.25
CA TYR A 57 -24.96 10.04 -3.71
C TYR A 57 -24.48 9.64 -5.11
N ILE A 58 -24.50 8.35 -5.39
CA ILE A 58 -24.02 7.78 -6.64
C ILE A 58 -25.02 6.72 -7.10
N ALA A 59 -25.45 6.78 -8.37
CA ALA A 59 -26.21 5.71 -8.97
C ALA A 59 -25.27 4.82 -9.79
N THR A 60 -25.15 3.56 -9.40
CA THR A 60 -24.32 2.54 -10.04
C THR A 60 -25.14 1.33 -10.41
N MET A 61 -24.63 0.49 -11.30
CA MET A 61 -25.26 -0.76 -11.66
C MET A 61 -25.30 -1.70 -10.43
N LYS A 62 -26.45 -2.29 -10.15
CA LYS A 62 -26.64 -3.24 -9.05
C LYS A 62 -25.80 -4.47 -9.29
N THR A 63 -24.88 -4.77 -8.38
CA THR A 63 -24.13 -6.02 -8.36
C THR A 63 -24.91 -7.09 -7.61
N ASN A 64 -24.93 -8.33 -8.11
CA ASN A 64 -25.46 -9.47 -7.38
C ASN A 64 -24.56 -9.78 -6.18
N SER A 65 -25.11 -10.47 -5.17
CA SER A 65 -24.44 -10.85 -3.93
C SER A 65 -23.11 -11.62 -4.07
N ASN A 66 -22.72 -12.00 -5.27
CA ASN A 66 -21.44 -12.64 -5.61
C ASN A 66 -20.43 -11.70 -6.29
N GLY A 67 -20.68 -10.37 -6.31
CA GLY A 67 -19.78 -9.41 -6.96
C GLY A 67 -19.73 -9.51 -8.50
N ALA A 68 -20.57 -10.37 -9.11
CA ALA A 68 -20.68 -10.48 -10.56
C ALA A 68 -21.78 -9.52 -11.05
N VAL A 69 -21.46 -8.66 -12.00
CA VAL A 69 -22.44 -7.98 -12.82
C VAL A 69 -23.36 -9.07 -13.40
N SER A 70 -24.66 -8.91 -13.26
CA SER A 70 -25.68 -9.90 -13.68
C SER A 70 -25.35 -10.50 -15.04
N GLU A 71 -25.13 -11.82 -15.10
CA GLU A 71 -24.74 -12.60 -16.29
C GLU A 71 -25.80 -12.68 -17.40
N ASN A 72 -26.86 -11.95 -17.32
CA ASN A 72 -27.75 -11.74 -18.48
C ASN A 72 -27.12 -10.70 -19.42
N GLY A 73 -25.98 -11.03 -19.86
CA GLY A 73 -24.92 -10.44 -20.60
C GLY A 73 -25.23 -9.91 -22.00
N SER A 74 -26.27 -9.21 -22.19
CA SER A 74 -26.21 -7.96 -22.92
C SER A 74 -25.86 -6.92 -21.85
N ALA A 75 -24.61 -6.46 -21.82
CA ALA A 75 -24.32 -5.15 -21.27
C ALA A 75 -25.29 -4.22 -22.05
N ASP A 76 -26.48 -4.00 -21.50
CA ASP A 76 -27.36 -2.93 -21.94
C ASP A 76 -26.46 -1.71 -21.92
N ARG A 77 -26.11 -1.24 -23.10
CA ARG A 77 -25.27 -0.06 -23.28
C ARG A 77 -26.14 1.11 -22.84
N THR A 78 -26.20 1.28 -21.51
CA THR A 78 -26.92 2.39 -20.91
C THR A 78 -26.29 3.67 -21.42
N THR A 79 -27.06 4.49 -22.07
CA THR A 79 -26.66 5.78 -22.61
C THR A 79 -26.99 6.89 -21.62
N VAL A 80 -26.46 8.08 -21.85
CA VAL A 80 -26.80 9.26 -21.05
C VAL A 80 -28.31 9.54 -21.06
N ALA A 81 -28.97 9.36 -22.20
CA ALA A 81 -30.45 9.52 -22.37
C ALA A 81 -31.26 8.65 -21.40
N ASP A 82 -30.78 7.43 -21.10
CA ASP A 82 -31.51 6.49 -20.23
C ASP A 82 -31.60 6.97 -18.78
N PHE A 83 -30.75 7.90 -18.38
CA PHE A 83 -30.74 8.47 -17.00
C PHE A 83 -31.80 9.56 -16.78
N ASN A 84 -32.49 10.04 -17.82
CA ASN A 84 -33.49 11.10 -17.68
C ASN A 84 -33.01 12.33 -16.91
N LEU A 85 -31.81 12.85 -17.24
CA LEU A 85 -31.10 13.88 -16.47
C LEU A 85 -31.95 15.11 -16.16
N ASP A 86 -32.74 15.60 -17.11
CA ASP A 86 -33.57 16.80 -16.93
C ASP A 86 -34.63 16.58 -15.85
N ARG A 87 -35.22 15.40 -15.81
CA ARG A 87 -36.21 15.04 -14.76
C ARG A 87 -35.56 14.91 -13.41
N ILE A 88 -34.37 14.30 -13.35
CA ILE A 88 -33.63 14.15 -12.12
C ILE A 88 -33.20 15.52 -11.57
N ARG A 89 -32.69 16.42 -12.42
CA ARG A 89 -32.33 17.80 -12.05
C ARG A 89 -33.54 18.61 -11.58
N ALA A 90 -34.73 18.33 -12.11
CA ALA A 90 -35.97 18.97 -11.67
C ALA A 90 -36.54 18.39 -10.37
N THR A 91 -36.05 17.25 -9.89
CA THR A 91 -36.54 16.62 -8.65
C THR A 91 -36.17 17.49 -7.43
N LYS A 92 -37.17 17.71 -6.56
CA LYS A 92 -36.97 18.54 -5.37
C LYS A 92 -35.93 17.92 -4.43
N GLY A 93 -34.90 18.69 -4.08
CA GLY A 93 -33.80 18.25 -3.21
C GLY A 93 -32.54 17.83 -3.97
N VAL A 94 -32.59 17.71 -5.30
CA VAL A 94 -31.40 17.53 -6.15
C VAL A 94 -30.80 18.90 -6.42
N LYS A 95 -29.55 19.13 -6.00
CA LYS A 95 -28.78 20.34 -6.26
C LYS A 95 -28.00 20.27 -7.57
N GLY A 96 -27.54 19.05 -7.92
CA GLY A 96 -26.77 18.79 -9.14
C GLY A 96 -26.81 17.32 -9.52
N ALA A 97 -26.71 17.05 -10.82
CA ALA A 97 -26.59 15.70 -11.37
C ALA A 97 -25.63 15.72 -12.56
N ARG A 98 -24.69 14.78 -12.59
CA ARG A 98 -23.71 14.58 -13.67
C ARG A 98 -23.60 13.09 -14.01
N VAL A 99 -23.73 12.77 -15.27
CA VAL A 99 -23.38 11.42 -15.74
C VAL A 99 -21.86 11.35 -15.94
N ASP A 100 -21.25 10.29 -15.45
CA ASP A 100 -19.81 10.10 -15.66
C ASP A 100 -19.55 9.56 -17.06
N THR A 101 -18.94 10.42 -17.86
CA THR A 101 -18.51 10.16 -19.22
C THR A 101 -17.03 10.45 -19.33
N SER A 102 -16.27 9.54 -19.92
CA SER A 102 -14.83 9.70 -20.02
C SER A 102 -14.29 9.14 -21.33
N VAL A 103 -13.28 9.78 -21.87
CA VAL A 103 -12.64 9.40 -23.13
C VAL A 103 -11.13 9.59 -23.07
N SER A 104 -10.39 8.73 -23.78
CA SER A 104 -8.96 8.93 -24.00
C SER A 104 -8.77 9.87 -25.18
N VAL A 105 -8.00 10.95 -24.96
CA VAL A 105 -7.83 12.03 -25.92
C VAL A 105 -6.37 12.30 -26.23
N SER A 106 -6.11 12.68 -27.47
CA SER A 106 -4.85 13.25 -27.91
C SER A 106 -5.08 14.74 -28.19
N ILE A 107 -4.40 15.60 -27.44
CA ILE A 107 -4.52 17.06 -27.55
C ILE A 107 -3.26 17.56 -28.21
N SER A 108 -3.42 18.38 -29.25
CA SER A 108 -2.28 18.92 -30.02
C SER A 108 -2.41 20.42 -30.24
N ALA A 109 -1.25 21.09 -30.18
CA ALA A 109 -1.11 22.51 -30.48
C ALA A 109 0.34 22.82 -30.93
N ALA A 110 0.50 23.69 -31.90
CA ALA A 110 1.81 24.18 -32.39
C ALA A 110 2.81 23.02 -32.69
N GLY A 111 2.35 21.90 -33.25
CA GLY A 111 3.19 20.73 -33.60
C GLY A 111 3.58 19.85 -32.41
N LYS A 112 3.14 20.18 -31.20
CA LYS A 112 3.28 19.34 -30.01
C LYS A 112 2.00 18.53 -29.76
N ARG A 113 2.15 17.38 -29.10
CA ARG A 113 1.03 16.50 -28.77
C ARG A 113 1.16 16.00 -27.33
N SER A 114 0.04 15.86 -26.65
CA SER A 114 -0.07 15.23 -25.34
C SER A 114 -1.26 14.30 -25.33
N ASN A 115 -1.01 13.05 -24.99
CA ASN A 115 -2.07 12.07 -24.78
C ASN A 115 -2.54 12.13 -23.33
N GLY A 116 -3.83 11.98 -23.10
CA GLY A 116 -4.40 12.11 -21.77
C GLY A 116 -5.80 11.57 -21.67
N TYR A 117 -6.43 11.89 -20.57
CA TYR A 117 -7.79 11.52 -20.23
C TYR A 117 -8.66 12.77 -20.21
N ALA A 118 -9.90 12.64 -20.63
CA ALA A 118 -10.86 13.73 -20.60
C ALA A 118 -12.20 13.24 -20.05
N VAL A 119 -12.87 14.14 -19.35
CA VAL A 119 -14.21 13.93 -18.79
C VAL A 119 -15.18 14.97 -19.35
N GLY A 120 -16.44 14.60 -19.49
CA GLY A 120 -17.49 15.52 -19.87
C GLY A 120 -17.71 16.61 -18.80
N THR A 121 -18.11 17.79 -19.23
CA THR A 121 -18.42 18.91 -18.33
C THR A 121 -19.62 18.59 -17.42
N SER A 122 -19.91 19.48 -16.49
CA SER A 122 -21.03 19.36 -15.56
C SER A 122 -21.69 20.71 -15.36
N THR A 123 -22.98 20.74 -15.11
CA THR A 123 -23.67 21.98 -14.68
C THR A 123 -23.24 22.41 -13.28
N ASP A 124 -22.82 21.47 -12.43
CA ASP A 124 -22.29 21.74 -11.10
C ASP A 124 -20.78 21.41 -11.04
N ARG A 125 -19.96 22.43 -10.78
CA ARG A 125 -18.48 22.29 -10.64
C ARG A 125 -18.05 21.28 -9.56
N LYS A 126 -18.88 21.07 -8.54
CA LYS A 126 -18.58 20.16 -7.44
C LYS A 126 -18.58 18.69 -7.87
N LEU A 127 -19.34 18.37 -8.91
CA LEU A 127 -19.46 17.01 -9.45
C LEU A 127 -18.32 16.65 -10.43
N LEU A 128 -17.41 17.58 -10.72
CA LEU A 128 -16.23 17.30 -11.53
C LEU A 128 -15.17 16.56 -10.69
N PRO A 129 -14.51 15.53 -11.25
CA PRO A 129 -13.43 14.81 -10.56
C PRO A 129 -12.12 15.60 -10.48
N VAL A 130 -12.03 16.74 -11.19
CA VAL A 130 -10.88 17.66 -11.20
C VAL A 130 -11.33 19.07 -10.85
N ARG A 131 -10.42 19.88 -10.32
CA ARG A 131 -10.71 21.28 -9.98
C ARG A 131 -10.27 22.22 -11.07
N ILE A 132 -11.15 23.14 -11.46
CA ILE A 132 -10.79 24.29 -12.29
C ILE A 132 -10.03 25.30 -11.39
N VAL A 133 -8.76 25.56 -11.69
CA VAL A 133 -7.88 26.40 -10.87
C VAL A 133 -7.55 27.73 -11.49
N SER A 134 -7.83 27.90 -12.78
CA SER A 134 -7.70 29.16 -13.54
C SER A 134 -8.66 29.16 -14.70
N GLY A 135 -9.24 30.30 -15.02
CA GLY A 135 -10.25 30.44 -16.06
C GLY A 135 -11.61 29.86 -15.68
N ASP A 136 -12.38 29.43 -16.67
CA ASP A 136 -13.74 28.96 -16.51
C ASP A 136 -13.91 27.49 -16.89
N GLN A 137 -15.06 26.95 -16.56
CA GLN A 137 -15.46 25.61 -16.94
C GLN A 137 -16.02 25.64 -18.36
N PRO A 138 -15.72 24.62 -19.20
CA PRO A 138 -16.33 24.51 -20.52
C PRO A 138 -17.85 24.40 -20.43
N VAL A 139 -18.56 25.32 -21.05
CA VAL A 139 -20.04 25.36 -21.12
C VAL A 139 -20.49 25.42 -22.57
N ASP A 140 -19.81 26.26 -23.37
CA ASP A 140 -20.13 26.42 -24.78
C ASP A 140 -19.56 25.30 -25.65
N ASN A 141 -20.10 25.18 -26.86
CA ASN A 141 -19.58 24.25 -27.86
C ASN A 141 -18.09 24.58 -28.18
N ASN A 142 -17.28 23.55 -28.36
CA ASN A 142 -15.86 23.68 -28.68
C ASN A 142 -14.98 24.34 -27.60
N GLU A 143 -15.22 23.98 -26.36
CA GLU A 143 -14.40 24.43 -25.23
C GLU A 143 -13.71 23.27 -24.49
N VAL A 144 -12.56 23.57 -23.91
CA VAL A 144 -11.78 22.65 -23.12
C VAL A 144 -11.12 23.33 -21.93
N ALA A 145 -11.07 22.66 -20.78
CA ALA A 145 -10.16 23.02 -19.71
C ALA A 145 -9.07 21.95 -19.61
N LEU A 146 -7.80 22.39 -19.64
CA LEU A 146 -6.62 21.51 -19.71
C LEU A 146 -5.92 21.35 -18.36
N PRO A 147 -5.33 20.19 -18.07
CA PRO A 147 -4.38 20.07 -16.95
C PRO A 147 -3.24 21.08 -17.10
N LYS A 148 -2.82 21.71 -15.99
CA LYS A 148 -1.69 22.66 -16.00
C LYS A 148 -0.41 22.06 -16.61
N SER A 149 -0.15 20.78 -16.37
CA SER A 149 0.98 20.03 -16.92
C SER A 149 0.92 19.94 -18.43
N VAL A 150 -0.26 19.59 -18.98
CA VAL A 150 -0.52 19.47 -20.42
C VAL A 150 -0.44 20.84 -21.10
N ALA A 151 -1.08 21.85 -20.53
CA ALA A 151 -1.01 23.23 -21.04
C ALA A 151 0.44 23.73 -21.13
N LYS A 152 1.25 23.48 -20.10
CA LYS A 152 2.68 23.83 -20.09
C LYS A 152 3.48 23.05 -21.13
N GLN A 153 3.20 21.76 -21.32
CA GLN A 153 3.85 20.89 -22.32
C GLN A 153 3.58 21.37 -23.74
N LEU A 154 2.32 21.69 -24.03
CA LEU A 154 1.88 22.19 -25.34
C LEU A 154 2.31 23.65 -25.56
N GLY A 155 2.56 24.42 -24.51
CA GLY A 155 2.88 25.85 -24.57
C GLY A 155 1.64 26.70 -24.80
N VAL A 156 0.48 26.30 -24.31
CA VAL A 156 -0.81 27.02 -24.46
C VAL A 156 -1.35 27.46 -23.10
N GLY A 157 -2.17 28.53 -23.14
CA GLY A 157 -2.85 29.12 -22.00
C GLY A 157 -4.33 29.31 -22.23
N VAL A 158 -5.03 29.89 -21.26
CA VAL A 158 -6.43 30.27 -21.39
C VAL A 158 -6.61 31.27 -22.52
N GLY A 159 -7.52 31.02 -23.45
CA GLY A 159 -7.77 31.82 -24.66
C GLY A 159 -7.18 31.22 -25.94
N ASP A 160 -6.19 30.32 -25.84
CA ASP A 160 -5.59 29.65 -26.99
C ASP A 160 -6.48 28.54 -27.53
N LYS A 161 -6.13 28.07 -28.73
CA LYS A 161 -6.85 26.96 -29.39
C LYS A 161 -5.99 25.71 -29.45
N VAL A 162 -6.64 24.55 -29.36
CA VAL A 162 -6.03 23.24 -29.46
C VAL A 162 -6.89 22.32 -30.34
N ASP A 163 -6.29 21.29 -30.91
CA ASP A 163 -7.01 20.22 -31.59
C ASP A 163 -7.15 19.03 -30.62
N VAL A 164 -8.33 18.46 -30.52
CA VAL A 164 -8.66 17.31 -29.68
C VAL A 164 -9.06 16.15 -30.58
N ALA A 165 -8.36 15.04 -30.46
CA ALA A 165 -8.60 13.85 -31.26
C ALA A 165 -8.79 12.60 -30.38
N PRO A 166 -9.54 11.58 -30.82
CA PRO A 166 -9.62 10.31 -30.12
C PRO A 166 -8.25 9.61 -30.14
N ILE A 167 -7.96 8.85 -29.07
CA ILE A 167 -6.86 7.88 -29.07
C ILE A 167 -7.47 6.52 -29.39
N SER A 168 -7.09 5.95 -30.52
CA SER A 168 -7.49 4.59 -30.89
C SER A 168 -6.65 3.58 -30.10
N ASN A 169 -7.18 3.09 -28.98
CA ASN A 169 -6.58 1.99 -28.21
C ASN A 169 -7.11 0.61 -28.68
N GLY A 170 -7.38 0.45 -29.99
CA GLY A 170 -7.95 -0.79 -30.53
C GLY A 170 -9.44 -1.01 -30.19
N SER A 171 -10.09 -0.06 -29.56
CA SER A 171 -11.55 -0.04 -29.39
C SER A 171 -12.19 0.54 -30.67
N ALA A 172 -13.35 0.02 -31.05
CA ALA A 172 -14.10 0.43 -32.25
C ALA A 172 -14.74 1.84 -32.10
N LEU A 173 -14.06 2.79 -31.49
CA LEU A 173 -14.50 4.16 -31.39
C LEU A 173 -14.13 4.91 -32.67
N SER A 174 -15.12 5.15 -33.52
CA SER A 174 -14.98 5.92 -34.76
C SER A 174 -15.01 7.44 -34.53
N GLY A 175 -14.54 7.92 -33.41
CA GLY A 175 -14.57 9.34 -33.08
C GLY A 175 -13.82 10.21 -34.07
N THR A 176 -14.25 11.46 -34.20
CA THR A 176 -13.66 12.45 -35.10
C THR A 176 -12.80 13.46 -34.31
N ALA A 177 -11.73 13.94 -34.93
CA ALA A 177 -10.95 15.01 -34.37
C ALA A 177 -11.69 16.35 -34.46
N VAL A 178 -11.79 17.04 -33.33
CA VAL A 178 -12.34 18.40 -33.25
C VAL A 178 -11.20 19.40 -33.26
N ARG A 179 -11.21 20.31 -34.24
CA ARG A 179 -10.18 21.34 -34.39
C ARG A 179 -10.62 22.65 -33.74
N ASP A 180 -9.64 23.51 -33.47
CA ASP A 180 -9.86 24.87 -32.96
C ASP A 180 -10.68 24.92 -31.66
N VAL A 181 -10.53 23.94 -30.79
CA VAL A 181 -11.18 23.91 -29.48
C VAL A 181 -10.54 24.96 -28.57
N ARG A 182 -11.31 25.86 -28.01
CA ARG A 182 -10.84 26.98 -27.18
C ARG A 182 -10.51 26.50 -25.76
N VAL A 183 -9.33 26.83 -25.28
CA VAL A 183 -8.93 26.60 -23.89
C VAL A 183 -9.55 27.68 -23.01
N VAL A 184 -10.55 27.33 -22.20
CA VAL A 184 -11.26 28.28 -21.32
C VAL A 184 -10.79 28.21 -19.87
N GLY A 185 -10.13 27.12 -19.48
CA GLY A 185 -9.65 26.95 -18.12
C GLY A 185 -8.49 26.00 -17.99
N LEU A 186 -7.91 26.00 -16.79
CA LEU A 186 -6.87 25.05 -16.40
C LEU A 186 -7.35 24.21 -15.23
N THR A 187 -7.11 22.88 -15.32
CA THR A 187 -7.48 21.93 -14.29
C THR A 187 -6.30 21.53 -13.42
N SER A 188 -6.60 21.07 -12.21
CA SER A 188 -5.68 20.32 -11.36
C SER A 188 -6.37 19.07 -10.87
N ASP A 189 -5.58 18.01 -10.69
CA ASP A 189 -5.99 16.75 -10.09
C ASP A 189 -5.50 16.69 -8.64
N PRO A 190 -6.30 17.13 -7.67
CA PRO A 190 -5.85 17.25 -6.28
C PRO A 190 -5.68 15.90 -5.59
N PHE A 191 -6.21 14.82 -6.17
CA PHE A 191 -6.17 13.48 -5.59
C PHE A 191 -5.28 12.51 -6.36
N GLY A 192 -4.73 12.94 -7.50
CA GLY A 192 -3.79 12.16 -8.28
C GLY A 192 -4.41 11.00 -9.06
N VAL A 193 -5.73 10.96 -9.21
CA VAL A 193 -6.44 9.87 -9.91
C VAL A 193 -6.03 9.76 -11.37
N TYR A 194 -5.83 10.90 -11.99
CA TYR A 194 -5.41 11.00 -13.39
C TYR A 194 -3.93 11.37 -13.54
N SER A 195 -3.14 11.28 -12.46
CA SER A 195 -1.72 11.68 -12.47
C SER A 195 -0.90 10.90 -13.49
N PHE A 196 -1.24 9.61 -13.71
CA PHE A 196 -0.62 8.78 -14.73
C PHE A 196 -0.79 9.35 -16.16
N TYR A 197 -1.88 10.06 -16.39
CA TYR A 197 -2.18 10.71 -17.67
C TYR A 197 -1.82 12.21 -17.67
N GLY A 198 -1.10 12.70 -16.68
CA GLY A 198 -0.77 14.10 -16.52
C GLY A 198 -1.93 14.97 -16.00
N GLY A 199 -3.02 14.36 -15.55
CA GLY A 199 -4.28 14.97 -15.14
C GLY A 199 -5.41 14.64 -16.12
N ALA A 200 -6.64 15.10 -15.82
CA ALA A 200 -7.77 15.00 -16.76
C ALA A 200 -8.19 16.37 -17.28
N SER A 201 -8.48 16.42 -18.59
CA SER A 201 -9.11 17.56 -19.24
C SER A 201 -10.61 17.52 -19.03
N VAL A 202 -11.27 18.66 -19.05
CA VAL A 202 -12.75 18.76 -19.09
C VAL A 202 -13.14 19.23 -20.47
N LEU A 203 -14.02 18.50 -21.12
CA LEU A 203 -14.52 18.81 -22.48
C LEU A 203 -15.99 19.23 -22.43
N SER A 204 -16.39 20.15 -23.31
CA SER A 204 -17.80 20.42 -23.55
C SER A 204 -18.51 19.18 -24.13
N GLU A 205 -19.82 19.08 -23.94
CA GLU A 205 -20.63 17.92 -24.33
C GLU A 205 -20.47 17.54 -25.81
N ASN A 206 -20.43 18.52 -26.70
CA ASN A 206 -20.26 18.28 -28.14
C ASN A 206 -18.85 17.74 -28.47
N VAL A 207 -17.80 18.25 -27.81
CA VAL A 207 -16.43 17.78 -28.07
C VAL A 207 -16.26 16.36 -27.57
N VAL A 208 -16.76 16.04 -26.37
CA VAL A 208 -16.64 14.70 -25.82
C VAL A 208 -17.43 13.68 -26.67
N ALA A 209 -18.63 14.03 -27.14
CA ALA A 209 -19.44 13.19 -28.01
C ALA A 209 -18.74 12.92 -29.36
N ALA A 210 -18.26 13.97 -30.02
CA ALA A 210 -17.54 13.86 -31.28
C ALA A 210 -16.27 12.99 -31.16
N VAL A 211 -15.49 13.18 -30.10
CA VAL A 211 -14.30 12.36 -29.83
C VAL A 211 -14.67 10.92 -29.46
N TYR A 212 -15.78 10.70 -28.78
CA TYR A 212 -16.31 9.37 -28.50
C TYR A 212 -16.82 8.66 -29.76
N GLY A 213 -17.31 9.42 -30.77
CA GLY A 213 -17.78 8.89 -32.03
C GLY A 213 -19.30 8.66 -32.06
N VAL A 214 -20.06 9.50 -31.37
CA VAL A 214 -21.53 9.53 -31.40
C VAL A 214 -22.03 10.91 -31.87
N ASP A 215 -23.27 10.95 -32.34
CA ASP A 215 -23.85 12.14 -32.91
C ASP A 215 -24.11 13.27 -31.90
N ASP A 216 -24.46 12.87 -30.67
CA ASP A 216 -24.69 13.79 -29.55
C ASP A 216 -24.31 13.16 -28.20
N PHE A 217 -24.33 13.99 -27.15
CA PHE A 217 -23.96 13.56 -25.80
C PHE A 217 -24.92 12.53 -25.20
N ASP A 218 -26.19 12.55 -25.59
CA ASP A 218 -27.20 11.64 -25.07
C ASP A 218 -26.97 10.18 -25.50
N HIS A 219 -26.31 9.97 -26.64
CA HIS A 219 -25.94 8.64 -27.14
C HIS A 219 -24.62 8.09 -26.59
N MET A 220 -23.93 8.87 -25.76
CA MET A 220 -22.72 8.37 -25.09
C MET A 220 -23.05 7.26 -24.09
N GLN A 221 -22.17 6.26 -24.01
CA GLN A 221 -22.24 5.24 -22.97
C GLN A 221 -21.90 5.85 -21.61
N ALA A 222 -22.72 5.53 -20.61
CA ALA A 222 -22.60 6.02 -19.26
C ALA A 222 -22.60 4.87 -18.26
N TYR A 223 -21.74 4.97 -17.24
CA TYR A 223 -21.53 3.91 -16.26
C TYR A 223 -22.09 4.26 -14.89
N MET A 224 -22.15 5.52 -14.54
CA MET A 224 -22.64 6.00 -13.25
C MET A 224 -23.22 7.40 -13.36
N LEU A 225 -24.12 7.72 -12.44
CA LEU A 225 -24.68 9.04 -12.24
C LEU A 225 -24.26 9.56 -10.88
N LEU A 226 -23.65 10.74 -10.87
CA LEU A 226 -23.22 11.46 -9.67
C LEU A 226 -24.28 12.49 -9.28
N LEU A 227 -24.62 12.53 -8.01
CA LEU A 227 -25.70 13.36 -7.50
C LEU A 227 -25.20 14.20 -6.31
N ASP A 228 -25.56 15.49 -6.30
CA ASP A 228 -25.54 16.35 -5.12
C ASP A 228 -26.98 16.52 -4.64
N ILE A 229 -27.33 15.82 -3.55
CA ILE A 229 -28.65 15.85 -2.94
C ILE A 229 -28.54 16.65 -1.64
N ASP A 230 -29.59 17.43 -1.31
CA ASP A 230 -29.65 18.13 -0.03
C ASP A 230 -29.84 17.11 1.11
N ASP A 231 -28.79 16.92 1.89
CA ASP A 231 -28.72 15.96 3.00
C ASP A 231 -28.83 16.60 4.40
N ALA A 232 -29.26 17.86 4.47
CA ALA A 232 -29.46 18.55 5.74
C ALA A 232 -30.55 17.88 6.61
N ASP A 233 -31.58 17.28 5.97
CA ASP A 233 -32.57 16.42 6.60
C ASP A 233 -32.52 15.01 6.00
N ALA A 234 -32.14 14.03 6.81
CA ALA A 234 -31.99 12.63 6.36
C ALA A 234 -33.30 12.03 5.81
N ALA A 235 -34.46 12.40 6.38
CA ALA A 235 -35.74 11.90 5.90
C ALA A 235 -36.15 12.54 4.57
N ALA A 236 -35.80 13.79 4.35
CA ALA A 236 -35.99 14.47 3.06
C ALA A 236 -35.04 13.91 2.00
N ALA A 237 -33.76 13.72 2.35
CA ALA A 237 -32.76 13.11 1.48
C ALA A 237 -33.19 11.72 1.01
N GLN A 238 -33.69 10.85 1.93
CA GLN A 238 -34.14 9.52 1.56
C GLN A 238 -35.32 9.55 0.58
N ARG A 239 -36.27 10.46 0.78
CA ARG A 239 -37.39 10.63 -0.18
C ARG A 239 -36.91 11.06 -1.57
N THR A 240 -35.95 11.97 -1.64
CA THR A 240 -35.31 12.38 -2.90
C THR A 240 -34.60 11.20 -3.56
N VAL A 241 -33.86 10.39 -2.78
CA VAL A 241 -33.19 9.16 -3.27
C VAL A 241 -34.19 8.17 -3.83
N ASP A 242 -35.34 7.95 -3.15
CA ASP A 242 -36.38 7.03 -3.58
C ASP A 242 -37.04 7.52 -4.89
N GLU A 243 -37.30 8.84 -5.02
CA GLU A 243 -37.85 9.46 -6.22
C GLU A 243 -36.88 9.35 -7.41
N VAL A 244 -35.58 9.69 -7.18
CA VAL A 244 -34.54 9.55 -8.21
C VAL A 244 -34.37 8.09 -8.62
N SER A 245 -34.39 7.15 -7.69
CA SER A 245 -34.31 5.71 -7.99
C SER A 245 -35.42 5.21 -8.87
N GLY A 246 -36.61 5.81 -8.77
CA GLY A 246 -37.76 5.53 -9.66
C GLY A 246 -37.60 6.05 -11.08
N LEU A 247 -36.72 7.01 -11.33
CA LEU A 247 -36.44 7.58 -12.65
C LEU A 247 -35.27 6.86 -13.36
N LEU A 248 -34.47 6.08 -12.63
CA LEU A 248 -33.31 5.37 -13.17
C LEU A 248 -33.69 4.06 -13.88
N PRO A 249 -32.83 3.55 -14.78
CA PRO A 249 -32.96 2.19 -15.30
C PRO A 249 -33.02 1.16 -14.17
N LYS A 250 -33.81 0.08 -14.33
CA LYS A 250 -34.02 -0.94 -13.26
C LYS A 250 -32.74 -1.61 -12.76
N SER A 251 -31.72 -1.66 -13.60
CA SER A 251 -30.39 -2.20 -13.30
C SER A 251 -29.56 -1.30 -12.39
N TYR A 252 -29.96 -0.04 -12.16
CA TYR A 252 -29.24 0.92 -11.34
C TYR A 252 -29.87 1.07 -9.95
N GLY A 253 -29.02 1.41 -8.98
CA GLY A 253 -29.43 1.74 -7.61
C GLY A 253 -28.64 2.96 -7.12
N VAL A 254 -29.28 3.76 -6.26
CA VAL A 254 -28.64 4.93 -5.65
C VAL A 254 -28.05 4.52 -4.30
N GLU A 255 -26.78 4.79 -4.13
CA GLU A 255 -26.03 4.55 -2.90
C GLU A 255 -25.44 5.84 -2.35
N SER A 256 -25.28 5.90 -1.03
CA SER A 256 -24.57 7.03 -0.43
C SER A 256 -23.06 6.93 -0.69
N ARG A 257 -22.37 8.06 -0.83
CA ARG A 257 -20.90 8.08 -0.93
C ARG A 257 -20.25 7.30 0.21
N ARG A 258 -20.82 7.37 1.43
CA ARG A 258 -20.29 6.65 2.59
C ARG A 258 -20.35 5.13 2.43
N SER A 259 -21.39 4.59 1.79
CA SER A 259 -21.47 3.13 1.52
C SER A 259 -20.45 2.72 0.48
N VAL A 260 -20.28 3.48 -0.60
CA VAL A 260 -19.27 3.22 -1.65
C VAL A 260 -17.85 3.31 -1.09
N GLU A 261 -17.57 4.32 -0.25
CA GLU A 261 -16.29 4.43 0.46
C GLU A 261 -16.03 3.25 1.39
N ALA A 262 -17.04 2.81 2.12
CA ALA A 262 -16.91 1.67 3.04
C ALA A 262 -16.69 0.36 2.29
N GLU A 263 -17.34 0.18 1.13
CA GLU A 263 -17.16 -1.01 0.28
C GLU A 263 -15.78 -1.01 -0.37
N ALA A 264 -15.34 0.09 -0.97
CA ALA A 264 -14.01 0.24 -1.54
C ALA A 264 -12.88 -0.05 -0.51
N VAL A 265 -13.05 0.42 0.73
CA VAL A 265 -12.10 0.12 1.81
C VAL A 265 -12.19 -1.35 2.24
N ARG A 266 -13.38 -1.94 2.23
CA ARG A 266 -13.58 -3.36 2.57
C ARG A 266 -12.92 -4.27 1.54
N ASP A 267 -13.02 -3.94 0.26
CA ASP A 267 -12.40 -4.69 -0.83
C ASP A 267 -10.87 -4.59 -0.81
N LEU A 268 -10.34 -3.43 -0.42
CA LEU A 268 -8.89 -3.22 -0.23
C LEU A 268 -8.35 -3.85 1.07
N SER A 269 -9.23 -4.13 2.02
CA SER A 269 -8.89 -4.68 3.32
C SER A 269 -9.49 -6.07 3.46
N SER A 270 -8.75 -7.10 3.07
CA SER A 270 -9.16 -8.47 3.42
C SER A 270 -9.37 -8.55 4.94
N ASN A 271 -10.58 -8.88 5.39
CA ASN A 271 -10.95 -9.02 6.80
C ASN A 271 -10.90 -7.75 7.68
N ASN A 272 -11.30 -6.59 7.17
CA ASN A 272 -11.46 -5.36 7.98
C ASN A 272 -10.15 -4.79 8.59
N THR A 273 -8.99 -5.35 8.29
CA THR A 273 -7.70 -4.87 8.81
C THR A 273 -6.68 -4.82 7.69
N SER A 274 -6.16 -3.64 7.38
CA SER A 274 -5.16 -3.50 6.31
C SER A 274 -3.87 -4.23 6.68
N PHE A 275 -3.34 -5.04 5.75
CA PHE A 275 -2.06 -5.74 5.89
C PHE A 275 -0.92 -4.84 6.40
N PRO A 276 -0.72 -3.62 5.85
CA PRO A 276 0.31 -2.72 6.35
C PRO A 276 0.13 -2.36 7.82
N THR A 277 -1.12 -2.20 8.29
CA THR A 277 -1.42 -1.87 9.68
C THR A 277 -1.06 -3.01 10.62
N ILE A 278 -1.44 -4.25 10.29
CA ILE A 278 -1.07 -5.43 11.09
C ILE A 278 0.45 -5.58 11.14
N PHE A 279 1.11 -5.42 10.01
CA PHE A 279 2.56 -5.52 9.89
C PHE A 279 3.26 -4.48 10.76
N LEU A 280 2.91 -3.20 10.63
CA LEU A 280 3.49 -2.13 11.44
C LEU A 280 3.14 -2.26 12.92
N LEU A 281 1.91 -2.65 13.25
CA LEU A 281 1.50 -2.85 14.64
C LEU A 281 2.28 -3.98 15.31
N SER A 282 2.63 -5.04 14.57
CA SER A 282 3.46 -6.14 15.11
C SER A 282 4.83 -5.67 15.56
N PHE A 283 5.47 -4.75 14.83
CA PHE A 283 6.72 -4.11 15.26
C PHE A 283 6.51 -3.21 16.49
N GLY A 284 5.37 -2.51 16.57
CA GLY A 284 5.01 -1.71 17.72
C GLY A 284 4.88 -2.55 19.00
N VAL A 285 4.20 -3.69 18.91
CA VAL A 285 4.07 -4.64 20.01
C VAL A 285 5.45 -5.21 20.41
N LEU A 286 6.29 -5.56 19.43
CA LEU A 286 7.65 -6.03 19.69
C LEU A 286 8.47 -4.95 20.38
N ALA A 287 8.43 -3.70 19.93
CA ALA A 287 9.14 -2.58 20.55
C ALA A 287 8.70 -2.35 22.00
N LEU A 288 7.41 -2.46 22.30
CA LEU A 288 6.91 -2.37 23.67
C LEU A 288 7.35 -3.55 24.54
N PHE A 289 7.36 -4.74 23.99
CA PHE A 289 7.86 -5.91 24.70
C PHE A 289 9.34 -5.73 25.08
N VAL A 290 10.14 -5.21 24.15
CA VAL A 290 11.53 -4.81 24.40
C VAL A 290 11.62 -3.76 25.52
N ALA A 291 10.79 -2.72 25.43
CA ALA A 291 10.72 -1.69 26.46
C ALA A 291 10.39 -2.29 27.83
N ALA A 292 9.42 -3.20 27.91
CA ALA A 292 9.05 -3.88 29.17
C ALA A 292 10.24 -4.63 29.80
N LEU A 293 11.04 -5.30 29.00
CA LEU A 293 12.24 -6.00 29.49
C LEU A 293 13.32 -5.02 29.99
N VAL A 294 13.56 -3.94 29.26
CA VAL A 294 14.49 -2.87 29.70
C VAL A 294 14.00 -2.24 30.99
N ILE A 295 12.69 -1.98 31.11
CA ILE A 295 12.07 -1.45 32.33
C ILE A 295 12.27 -2.42 33.50
N ALA A 296 11.93 -3.70 33.29
CA ALA A 296 12.05 -4.72 34.33
C ALA A 296 13.50 -4.82 34.85
N ASN A 297 14.49 -4.83 33.96
CA ASN A 297 15.91 -4.83 34.32
C ASN A 297 16.32 -3.56 35.07
N THR A 298 15.87 -2.38 34.59
CA THR A 298 16.19 -1.09 35.21
C THR A 298 15.64 -1.02 36.62
N PHE A 299 14.35 -1.43 36.80
CA PHE A 299 13.73 -1.44 38.13
C PHE A 299 14.34 -2.48 39.05
N GLN A 300 14.79 -3.64 38.55
CA GLN A 300 15.54 -4.61 39.39
C GLN A 300 16.84 -4.01 39.92
N VAL A 301 17.61 -3.32 39.08
CA VAL A 301 18.84 -2.64 39.51
C VAL A 301 18.55 -1.51 40.48
N LEU A 302 17.53 -0.67 40.21
CA LEU A 302 17.12 0.42 41.06
C LEU A 302 16.71 -0.06 42.46
N VAL A 303 15.86 -1.11 42.51
CA VAL A 303 15.40 -1.72 43.76
C VAL A 303 16.60 -2.33 44.53
N ALA A 304 17.50 -3.01 43.86
CA ALA A 304 18.70 -3.59 44.49
C ALA A 304 19.56 -2.51 45.16
N GLN A 305 19.74 -1.36 44.51
CA GLN A 305 20.52 -0.23 45.10
C GLN A 305 19.78 0.46 46.26
N ARG A 306 18.46 0.49 46.25
CA ARG A 306 17.64 1.11 47.27
C ARG A 306 17.25 0.16 48.41
N ARG A 307 17.67 -1.10 48.36
CA ARG A 307 17.26 -2.14 49.32
C ARG A 307 17.48 -1.73 50.77
N ARG A 308 18.63 -1.11 51.09
CA ARG A 308 18.93 -0.60 52.42
C ARG A 308 18.01 0.54 52.86
N THR A 309 17.72 1.49 51.95
CA THR A 309 16.82 2.61 52.22
C THR A 309 15.37 2.12 52.45
N LEU A 310 14.90 1.16 51.67
CA LEU A 310 13.57 0.56 51.80
C LEU A 310 13.42 -0.24 53.09
N ALA A 311 14.51 -0.94 53.50
CA ALA A 311 14.56 -1.63 54.79
C ALA A 311 14.53 -0.66 55.98
N LEU A 312 15.26 0.46 55.94
CA LEU A 312 15.22 1.52 56.94
C LEU A 312 13.83 2.17 57.04
N LEU A 313 13.15 2.41 55.93
CA LEU A 313 11.77 2.92 55.98
C LEU A 313 10.80 1.94 56.68
N ARG A 314 11.08 0.65 56.56
CA ARG A 314 10.28 -0.40 57.20
C ARG A 314 10.56 -0.49 58.70
N THR A 315 11.78 -0.21 59.18
CA THR A 315 12.11 -0.12 60.61
C THR A 315 11.45 1.10 61.29
N ILE A 316 11.20 2.18 60.53
CA ILE A 316 10.51 3.39 61.00
C ILE A 316 8.96 3.23 60.92
N GLY A 317 8.46 2.03 60.47
CA GLY A 317 7.02 1.72 60.49
C GLY A 317 6.29 1.73 59.18
N ALA A 318 6.97 1.83 58.02
CA ALA A 318 6.33 1.74 56.73
C ALA A 318 5.79 0.32 56.45
N LYS A 319 4.51 0.21 56.12
CA LYS A 319 3.85 -1.07 55.78
C LYS A 319 4.34 -1.61 54.44
N LYS A 320 4.42 -2.96 54.31
CA LYS A 320 4.82 -3.66 53.07
C LYS A 320 4.05 -3.18 51.84
N GLY A 321 2.73 -3.03 51.94
CA GLY A 321 1.86 -2.53 50.87
C GLY A 321 2.20 -1.10 50.43
N GLN A 322 2.59 -0.23 51.37
CA GLN A 322 2.94 1.15 51.08
C GLN A 322 4.24 1.26 50.24
N LEU A 323 5.24 0.39 50.54
CA LEU A 323 6.47 0.33 49.73
C LEU A 323 6.22 -0.27 48.38
N TYR A 324 5.35 -1.29 48.29
CA TYR A 324 4.94 -1.89 47.03
C TYR A 324 4.25 -0.88 46.10
N THR A 325 3.22 -0.18 46.62
CA THR A 325 2.53 0.85 45.84
C THR A 325 3.43 2.04 45.50
N SER A 326 4.41 2.40 46.34
CA SER A 326 5.39 3.45 46.02
C SER A 326 6.22 3.11 44.77
N VAL A 327 6.70 1.86 44.66
CA VAL A 327 7.46 1.40 43.48
C VAL A 327 6.60 1.36 42.24
N LEU A 328 5.33 0.89 42.37
CA LEU A 328 4.40 0.88 41.23
C LEU A 328 3.99 2.29 40.79
N MET A 329 3.81 3.22 41.73
CA MET A 329 3.53 4.63 41.41
C MET A 329 4.72 5.28 40.69
N GLU A 330 5.96 4.98 41.11
CA GLU A 330 7.17 5.46 40.42
C GLU A 330 7.21 4.95 38.98
N ALA A 331 6.92 3.66 38.78
CA ALA A 331 6.84 3.05 37.46
C ALA A 331 5.70 3.65 36.61
N GLY A 332 4.50 3.79 37.19
CA GLY A 332 3.35 4.35 36.52
C GLY A 332 3.58 5.81 36.10
N LEU A 333 4.17 6.63 36.97
CA LEU A 333 4.48 8.03 36.65
C LEU A 333 5.52 8.13 35.53
N LEU A 334 6.57 7.31 35.58
CA LEU A 334 7.56 7.22 34.53
C LEU A 334 6.92 6.78 33.21
N GLY A 335 6.08 5.73 33.25
CA GLY A 335 5.36 5.22 32.11
C GLY A 335 4.46 6.28 31.47
N LEU A 336 3.71 7.01 32.27
CA LEU A 336 2.82 8.07 31.79
C LEU A 336 3.59 9.21 31.13
N ILE A 337 4.61 9.75 31.80
CA ILE A 337 5.40 10.87 31.28
C ILE A 337 6.11 10.46 29.97
N ALA A 338 6.78 9.30 29.97
CA ALA A 338 7.52 8.82 28.82
C ALA A 338 6.57 8.50 27.65
N SER A 339 5.37 7.96 27.92
CA SER A 339 4.39 7.68 26.86
C SER A 339 3.79 8.95 26.24
N VAL A 340 3.50 9.97 27.04
CA VAL A 340 3.01 11.27 26.52
C VAL A 340 4.09 11.92 25.66
N LEU A 341 5.36 11.92 26.11
CA LEU A 341 6.46 12.43 25.32
C LEU A 341 6.68 11.59 24.04
N GLY A 342 6.51 10.27 24.13
CA GLY A 342 6.62 9.36 23.01
C GLY A 342 5.55 9.61 21.95
N VAL A 343 4.30 9.78 22.37
CA VAL A 343 3.20 10.16 21.44
C VAL A 343 3.50 11.50 20.77
N GLY A 344 3.93 12.51 21.53
CA GLY A 344 4.33 13.80 20.96
C GLY A 344 5.45 13.68 19.93
N PHE A 345 6.44 12.83 20.21
CA PHE A 345 7.55 12.55 19.27
C PHE A 345 7.04 11.80 18.02
N GLY A 346 6.14 10.82 18.18
CA GLY A 346 5.52 10.10 17.07
C GLY A 346 4.70 11.01 16.14
N VAL A 347 3.89 11.91 16.73
CA VAL A 347 3.16 12.94 15.97
C VAL A 347 4.12 13.84 15.21
N GLY A 348 5.19 14.33 15.88
CA GLY A 348 6.20 15.17 15.26
C GLY A 348 6.92 14.51 14.09
N LEU A 349 7.21 13.21 14.22
CA LEU A 349 7.88 12.43 13.18
C LEU A 349 6.97 12.27 11.94
N ILE A 350 5.70 11.90 12.12
CA ILE A 350 4.75 11.79 10.99
C ILE A 350 4.48 13.16 10.37
N ALA A 351 4.33 14.22 11.17
CA ALA A 351 4.20 15.58 10.65
C ALA A 351 5.40 16.00 9.81
N LEU A 352 6.61 15.64 10.23
CA LEU A 352 7.82 15.89 9.44
C LEU A 352 7.77 15.13 8.10
N VAL A 353 7.44 13.83 8.12
CA VAL A 353 7.38 13.00 6.92
C VAL A 353 6.32 13.52 5.93
N THR A 354 5.14 13.92 6.43
CA THR A 354 4.08 14.48 5.57
C THR A 354 4.45 15.83 4.97
N ASN A 355 5.24 16.65 5.67
CA ASN A 355 5.66 17.98 5.16
C ASN A 355 6.85 17.91 4.18
N THR A 356 7.61 16.82 4.16
CA THR A 356 8.79 16.69 3.27
C THR A 356 8.44 16.31 1.84
N GLY A 357 7.16 16.04 1.52
CA GLY A 357 6.73 15.61 0.18
C GLY A 357 7.16 14.18 -0.20
N VAL A 358 7.82 13.45 0.70
CA VAL A 358 8.24 12.05 0.44
C VAL A 358 7.04 11.17 0.14
N MET A 359 5.91 11.40 0.79
CA MET A 359 4.68 10.64 0.55
C MET A 359 4.03 10.99 -0.80
N GLU A 360 4.11 12.26 -1.23
CA GLU A 360 3.65 12.68 -2.56
C GLU A 360 4.50 12.04 -3.66
N MET A 361 5.80 11.90 -3.44
CA MET A 361 6.72 11.21 -4.34
C MET A 361 6.40 9.71 -4.49
N MET A 362 5.74 9.11 -3.48
CA MET A 362 5.20 7.75 -3.51
C MET A 362 3.77 7.67 -4.07
N GLY A 363 3.22 8.77 -4.61
CA GLY A 363 1.86 8.86 -5.12
C GLY A 363 0.77 8.92 -4.03
N MET A 364 1.16 9.17 -2.78
CA MET A 364 0.24 9.24 -1.64
C MET A 364 0.08 10.67 -1.16
N GLN A 365 -1.13 11.21 -1.22
CA GLN A 365 -1.46 12.50 -0.61
C GLN A 365 -1.82 12.32 0.87
N ALA A 366 -0.79 12.13 1.70
CA ALA A 366 -1.01 11.93 3.13
C ALA A 366 -1.29 13.26 3.84
N ARG A 367 -2.40 13.30 4.57
CA ARG A 367 -2.70 14.36 5.55
C ARG A 367 -2.57 13.79 6.95
N LEU A 368 -2.07 14.58 7.87
CA LEU A 368 -1.99 14.18 9.27
C LEU A 368 -3.41 14.12 9.88
N ILE A 369 -3.90 12.91 10.11
CA ILE A 369 -5.21 12.67 10.72
C ILE A 369 -5.00 12.28 12.18
N LEU A 370 -5.38 13.18 13.07
CA LEU A 370 -5.29 12.98 14.50
C LEU A 370 -6.54 12.23 14.99
N SER A 371 -6.43 10.92 15.20
CA SER A 371 -7.46 10.10 15.81
C SER A 371 -7.23 9.97 17.32
N TRP A 372 -8.28 9.84 18.11
CA TRP A 372 -8.16 9.64 19.55
C TRP A 372 -7.42 8.34 19.91
N GLN A 373 -7.52 7.31 19.04
CA GLN A 373 -6.82 6.03 19.21
C GLN A 373 -5.30 6.22 19.17
N ALA A 374 -4.79 7.09 18.29
CA ALA A 374 -3.36 7.38 18.18
C ALA A 374 -2.76 8.01 19.45
N PHE A 375 -3.58 8.57 20.33
CA PHE A 375 -3.15 9.14 21.60
C PHE A 375 -3.40 8.18 22.77
N VAL A 376 -4.64 7.69 22.90
CA VAL A 376 -5.06 6.94 24.09
C VAL A 376 -4.42 5.54 24.10
N VAL A 377 -4.38 4.84 22.96
CA VAL A 377 -3.86 3.46 22.90
C VAL A 377 -2.37 3.39 23.28
N PRO A 378 -1.45 4.19 22.71
CA PRO A 378 -0.04 4.12 23.09
C PRO A 378 0.22 4.52 24.55
N ILE A 379 -0.52 5.54 25.06
CA ILE A 379 -0.39 5.98 26.47
C ILE A 379 -0.85 4.89 27.41
N ALA A 380 -2.03 4.33 27.18
CA ALA A 380 -2.58 3.25 28.01
C ALA A 380 -1.66 2.02 27.98
N PHE A 381 -1.19 1.64 26.81
CA PHE A 381 -0.33 0.49 26.65
C PHE A 381 1.04 0.70 27.31
N GLY A 382 1.68 1.88 27.12
CA GLY A 382 2.92 2.21 27.76
C GLY A 382 2.82 2.25 29.29
N LEU A 383 1.72 2.79 29.83
CA LEU A 383 1.44 2.80 31.28
C LEU A 383 1.27 1.37 31.81
N ILE A 384 0.41 0.57 31.20
CA ILE A 384 0.12 -0.80 31.61
C ILE A 384 1.39 -1.66 31.55
N MET A 385 2.12 -1.60 30.44
CA MET A 385 3.35 -2.39 30.29
C MET A 385 4.42 -2.00 31.30
N THR A 386 4.55 -0.69 31.61
CA THR A 386 5.51 -0.23 32.61
C THR A 386 5.15 -0.73 34.01
N VAL A 387 3.88 -0.67 34.37
CA VAL A 387 3.41 -1.20 35.67
C VAL A 387 3.60 -2.72 35.73
N LEU A 388 3.22 -3.46 34.69
CA LEU A 388 3.41 -4.93 34.64
C LEU A 388 4.87 -5.32 34.72
N ALA A 389 5.75 -4.65 33.97
CA ALA A 389 7.20 -4.92 34.00
C ALA A 389 7.82 -4.66 35.38
N SER A 390 7.29 -3.72 36.13
CA SER A 390 7.79 -3.36 37.49
C SER A 390 7.25 -4.25 38.60
N LEU A 391 6.17 -5.05 38.38
CA LEU A 391 5.55 -5.90 39.40
C LEU A 391 6.55 -6.85 40.08
N GLY A 392 7.40 -7.52 39.29
CA GLY A 392 8.42 -8.44 39.79
C GLY A 392 9.43 -7.75 40.69
N SER A 393 9.86 -6.56 40.28
CA SER A 393 10.82 -5.73 41.02
C SER A 393 10.19 -5.18 42.30
N ALA A 394 8.94 -4.73 42.27
CA ALA A 394 8.18 -4.24 43.40
C ALA A 394 7.97 -5.37 44.46
N ARG A 395 7.65 -6.58 44.00
CA ARG A 395 7.54 -7.75 44.91
C ARG A 395 8.88 -8.09 45.56
N SER A 396 9.95 -8.07 44.80
CA SER A 396 11.33 -8.33 45.31
C SER A 396 11.75 -7.25 46.30
N ALA A 397 11.39 -5.99 46.07
CA ALA A 397 11.68 -4.87 46.99
C ALA A 397 11.08 -5.05 48.38
N THR A 398 9.92 -5.68 48.45
CA THR A 398 9.11 -5.81 49.67
C THR A 398 9.23 -7.16 50.38
N SER A 399 9.87 -8.16 49.75
CA SER A 399 10.02 -9.51 50.30
C SER A 399 11.12 -9.59 51.39
N VAL A 400 12.10 -8.67 51.38
CA VAL A 400 13.26 -8.70 52.28
C VAL A 400 12.92 -8.17 53.64
N THR A 401 13.33 -8.91 54.68
CA THR A 401 13.19 -8.47 56.08
C THR A 401 14.22 -7.38 56.43
N PRO A 402 13.91 -6.46 57.40
CA PRO A 402 14.90 -5.45 57.80
C PRO A 402 16.23 -6.01 58.30
N LEU A 403 16.16 -7.15 58.99
CA LEU A 403 17.34 -7.83 59.52
C LEU A 403 18.22 -8.44 58.42
N GLU A 404 17.60 -9.00 57.41
CA GLU A 404 18.28 -9.61 56.24
C GLU A 404 18.95 -8.56 55.33
N ALA A 405 18.38 -7.33 55.27
CA ALA A 405 18.96 -6.23 54.50
C ALA A 405 20.25 -5.65 55.11
N LEU A 406 20.50 -5.90 56.36
CA LEU A 406 21.71 -5.46 57.12
C LEU A 406 22.83 -6.48 57.09
N ARG A 407 22.57 -7.76 56.74
CA ARG A 407 23.60 -8.78 56.58
C ARG A 407 24.31 -8.66 55.22
N PRO A 408 25.60 -8.97 55.11
CA PRO A 408 26.28 -9.13 53.83
C PRO A 408 25.56 -10.23 53.02
N ILE A 409 25.34 -9.98 51.77
CA ILE A 409 24.57 -10.88 50.89
C ILE A 409 25.41 -12.14 50.63
N GLU A 410 25.12 -13.22 51.33
CA GLU A 410 25.46 -14.57 50.87
C GLU A 410 24.56 -14.92 49.70
N LEU A 411 25.16 -15.27 48.59
CA LEU A 411 24.47 -15.68 47.36
C LEU A 411 23.74 -17.00 47.63
N THR A 412 22.48 -16.94 48.10
CA THR A 412 21.63 -18.12 48.24
C THR A 412 21.33 -18.68 46.86
N ASP A 413 21.68 -19.92 46.69
CA ASP A 413 21.56 -20.69 45.45
C ASP A 413 20.09 -20.93 45.12
N THR A 414 19.55 -20.19 44.16
CA THR A 414 18.18 -20.34 43.67
C THR A 414 18.14 -21.33 42.48
N SER A 415 18.78 -22.47 42.62
CA SER A 415 18.91 -23.50 41.57
C SER A 415 17.54 -23.99 41.01
N ARG A 416 16.52 -24.06 41.86
CA ARG A 416 15.17 -24.53 41.49
C ARG A 416 14.40 -23.53 40.58
N ALA A 417 14.48 -22.23 40.91
CA ALA A 417 13.84 -21.20 40.09
C ALA A 417 14.54 -21.02 38.72
N GLY A 418 15.85 -21.28 38.67
CA GLY A 418 16.60 -21.31 37.41
C GLY A 418 16.15 -22.40 36.46
N LYS A 419 15.95 -23.64 36.96
CA LYS A 419 15.51 -24.77 36.14
C LYS A 419 14.11 -24.54 35.52
N VAL A 420 13.15 -24.06 36.30
CA VAL A 420 11.80 -23.74 35.82
C VAL A 420 11.83 -22.69 34.71
N ARG A 421 12.63 -21.62 34.88
CA ARG A 421 12.78 -20.57 33.87
C ARG A 421 13.43 -21.12 32.59
N ALA A 422 14.44 -22.00 32.71
CA ALA A 422 15.09 -22.65 31.57
C ALA A 422 14.08 -23.53 30.80
N THR A 423 13.31 -24.35 31.52
CA THR A 423 12.31 -25.25 30.91
C THR A 423 11.24 -24.46 30.18
N ILE A 424 10.68 -23.42 30.81
CA ILE A 424 9.68 -22.54 30.17
C ILE A 424 10.28 -21.88 28.91
N GLY A 425 11.50 -21.36 29.01
CA GLY A 425 12.13 -20.70 27.86
C GLY A 425 12.40 -21.64 26.69
N VAL A 426 12.86 -22.86 26.96
CA VAL A 426 13.07 -23.89 25.93
C VAL A 426 11.74 -24.31 25.30
N LEU A 427 10.69 -24.55 26.11
CA LEU A 427 9.36 -24.86 25.59
C LEU A 427 8.81 -23.75 24.73
N THR A 428 9.04 -22.49 25.12
CA THR A 428 8.61 -21.32 24.31
C THR A 428 9.33 -21.26 22.96
N ILE A 429 10.65 -21.59 22.94
CA ILE A 429 11.40 -21.68 21.67
C ILE A 429 10.84 -22.77 20.78
N ILE A 430 10.62 -23.97 21.33
CA ILE A 430 10.09 -25.11 20.57
C ILE A 430 8.70 -24.78 20.02
N ALA A 431 7.82 -24.21 20.84
CA ALA A 431 6.49 -23.80 20.42
C ALA A 431 6.55 -22.74 19.32
N GLY A 432 7.45 -21.75 19.43
CA GLY A 432 7.65 -20.73 18.41
C GLY A 432 8.18 -21.30 17.10
N LEU A 433 9.15 -22.22 17.15
CA LEU A 433 9.67 -22.90 15.96
C LEU A 433 8.63 -23.79 15.30
N ALA A 434 7.82 -24.48 16.08
CA ALA A 434 6.72 -25.30 15.57
C ALA A 434 5.67 -24.43 14.86
N LEU A 435 5.28 -23.30 15.47
CA LEU A 435 4.31 -22.38 14.89
C LEU A 435 4.83 -21.75 13.60
N ALA A 436 6.09 -21.28 13.59
CA ALA A 436 6.74 -20.75 12.39
C ALA A 436 6.90 -21.83 11.30
N GLY A 437 7.24 -23.05 11.67
CA GLY A 437 7.34 -24.19 10.74
C GLY A 437 6.01 -24.54 10.08
N VAL A 438 4.91 -24.52 10.85
CA VAL A 438 3.55 -24.72 10.29
C VAL A 438 3.18 -23.61 9.33
N ALA A 439 3.51 -22.34 9.67
CA ALA A 439 3.24 -21.21 8.80
C ALA A 439 4.03 -21.32 7.47
N VAL A 440 5.30 -21.71 7.51
CA VAL A 440 6.13 -21.92 6.30
C VAL A 440 5.59 -23.09 5.48
N TRP A 441 5.15 -24.18 6.14
CA TRP A 441 4.56 -25.32 5.45
C TRP A 441 3.23 -24.95 4.75
N GLN A 442 2.35 -24.21 5.41
CA GLN A 442 1.13 -23.69 4.79
C GLN A 442 1.44 -22.75 3.62
N LEU A 443 2.42 -21.84 3.78
CA LEU A 443 2.84 -20.94 2.71
C LEU A 443 3.39 -21.70 1.50
N SER A 444 4.20 -22.74 1.72
CA SER A 444 4.73 -23.58 0.63
C SER A 444 3.62 -24.36 -0.09
N GLY A 445 2.59 -24.81 0.63
CA GLY A 445 1.39 -25.41 0.04
C GLY A 445 0.59 -24.43 -0.82
N MET A 446 0.45 -23.17 -0.39
CA MET A 446 -0.20 -22.11 -1.17
C MET A 446 0.59 -21.73 -2.43
N LEU A 447 1.92 -21.73 -2.37
CA LEU A 447 2.77 -21.43 -3.52
C LEU A 447 2.81 -22.54 -4.56
N ASN A 448 2.68 -23.81 -4.13
CA ASN A 448 2.67 -24.99 -5.02
C ASN A 448 1.27 -25.30 -5.58
N GLY A 449 0.20 -24.94 -4.87
CA GLY A 449 -1.14 -24.91 -5.40
C GLY A 449 -1.38 -23.51 -5.95
N LEU A 450 -1.29 -23.35 -7.25
CA LEU A 450 -1.50 -22.08 -7.99
C LEU A 450 -2.94 -21.53 -7.89
N ASP A 451 -3.69 -21.95 -6.92
CA ASP A 451 -4.99 -21.39 -6.60
C ASP A 451 -4.80 -20.00 -6.00
N THR A 452 -4.95 -19.04 -6.91
CA THR A 452 -5.45 -17.67 -6.67
C THR A 452 -5.41 -17.26 -5.21
N MET A 453 -4.79 -16.15 -4.93
CA MET A 453 -4.92 -15.40 -3.69
C MET A 453 -6.34 -15.50 -3.11
N ALA A 454 -6.68 -16.65 -2.56
CA ALA A 454 -7.79 -16.81 -1.64
C ALA A 454 -7.36 -16.10 -0.37
N SER A 455 -7.73 -14.82 -0.29
CA SER A 455 -7.30 -13.81 0.66
C SER A 455 -7.50 -14.20 2.13
N ASP A 456 -8.39 -15.14 2.41
CA ASP A 456 -8.83 -15.41 3.78
C ASP A 456 -7.80 -16.13 4.64
N ASN A 457 -6.86 -16.86 4.05
CA ASN A 457 -5.85 -17.61 4.82
C ASN A 457 -4.49 -16.90 4.91
N TYR A 458 -4.21 -15.91 4.07
CA TYR A 458 -2.91 -15.25 4.04
C TYR A 458 -2.62 -14.46 5.32
N SER A 459 -3.62 -13.75 5.85
CA SER A 459 -3.51 -13.00 7.11
C SER A 459 -3.25 -13.91 8.31
N SER A 460 -3.85 -15.10 8.35
CA SER A 460 -3.64 -16.08 9.43
C SER A 460 -2.22 -16.66 9.38
N VAL A 461 -1.70 -17.00 8.20
CA VAL A 461 -0.33 -17.50 8.02
C VAL A 461 0.70 -16.45 8.44
N LEU A 462 0.45 -15.18 8.08
CA LEU A 462 1.29 -14.07 8.50
C LEU A 462 1.31 -13.90 10.02
N LEU A 463 0.15 -13.91 10.67
CA LEU A 463 0.04 -13.80 12.13
C LEU A 463 0.72 -14.98 12.83
N MET A 464 0.59 -16.19 12.29
CA MET A 464 1.30 -17.38 12.81
C MET A 464 2.82 -17.23 12.66
N SER A 465 3.31 -16.72 11.54
CA SER A 465 4.74 -16.47 11.31
C SER A 465 5.31 -15.44 12.28
N ILE A 466 4.62 -14.30 12.44
CA ILE A 466 5.02 -13.23 13.37
C ILE A 466 4.94 -13.74 14.82
N GLY A 467 3.86 -14.43 15.19
CA GLY A 467 3.67 -15.02 16.51
C GLY A 467 4.74 -16.06 16.83
N GLY A 468 5.08 -16.92 15.87
CA GLY A 468 6.15 -17.89 15.99
C GLY A 468 7.51 -17.25 16.22
N ALA A 469 7.88 -16.26 15.42
CA ALA A 469 9.12 -15.50 15.58
C ALA A 469 9.20 -14.78 16.94
N ALA A 470 8.09 -14.16 17.37
CA ALA A 470 8.00 -13.49 18.67
C ALA A 470 8.19 -14.47 19.85
N LEU A 471 7.60 -15.69 19.76
CA LEU A 471 7.79 -16.73 20.77
C LEU A 471 9.22 -17.24 20.81
N VAL A 472 9.88 -17.47 19.67
CA VAL A 472 11.30 -17.85 19.61
C VAL A 472 12.15 -16.78 20.27
N PHE A 473 11.92 -15.51 19.93
CA PHE A 473 12.64 -14.39 20.51
C PHE A 473 12.44 -14.29 22.03
N LEU A 474 11.19 -14.41 22.49
CA LEU A 474 10.86 -14.44 23.92
C LEU A 474 11.57 -15.57 24.65
N GLY A 475 11.59 -16.75 24.09
CA GLY A 475 12.25 -17.91 24.65
C GLY A 475 13.78 -17.73 24.71
N LEU A 476 14.40 -17.14 23.68
CA LEU A 476 15.81 -16.78 23.67
C LEU A 476 16.16 -15.78 24.77
N VAL A 477 15.31 -14.77 24.98
CA VAL A 477 15.48 -13.79 26.06
C VAL A 477 15.31 -14.43 27.44
N LEU A 478 14.31 -15.31 27.63
CA LEU A 478 14.12 -16.03 28.89
C LEU A 478 15.30 -16.93 29.23
N THR A 479 15.90 -17.57 28.22
CA THR A 479 17.07 -18.44 28.39
C THR A 479 18.41 -17.70 28.39
N ALA A 480 18.45 -16.41 28.09
CA ALA A 480 19.67 -15.60 27.97
C ALA A 480 20.56 -15.66 29.22
N THR A 481 19.97 -15.79 30.42
CA THR A 481 20.69 -15.96 31.68
C THR A 481 21.56 -17.21 31.72
N PHE A 482 21.31 -18.21 30.90
CA PHE A 482 22.06 -19.45 30.84
C PHE A 482 23.10 -19.46 29.71
N TRP A 483 22.74 -19.12 28.49
CA TRP A 483 23.67 -19.20 27.36
C TRP A 483 24.58 -17.96 27.21
N LEU A 484 24.08 -16.75 27.57
CA LEU A 484 24.87 -15.53 27.40
C LEU A 484 26.16 -15.48 28.24
N PRO A 485 26.15 -15.90 29.53
CA PRO A 485 27.41 -16.00 30.29
C PRO A 485 28.40 -17.03 29.71
N VAL A 486 27.89 -18.12 29.09
CA VAL A 486 28.75 -19.10 28.42
C VAL A 486 29.36 -18.50 27.17
N LEU A 487 28.59 -17.80 26.36
CA LEU A 487 29.09 -17.05 25.21
C LEU A 487 30.12 -16.02 25.60
N MET A 488 29.85 -15.24 26.67
CA MET A 488 30.79 -14.24 27.20
C MET A 488 32.09 -14.85 27.74
N ARG A 489 32.07 -16.07 28.27
CA ARG A 489 33.30 -16.80 28.63
C ARG A 489 34.14 -17.13 27.40
N GLY A 490 33.51 -17.63 26.33
CA GLY A 490 34.17 -17.96 25.07
C GLY A 490 34.80 -16.75 24.40
N VAL A 491 33.99 -15.70 24.18
CA VAL A 491 34.45 -14.44 23.57
C VAL A 491 35.48 -13.76 24.47
N GLY A 492 35.24 -13.73 25.79
CA GLY A 492 36.18 -13.14 26.75
C GLY A 492 37.50 -13.89 26.83
N ALA A 493 37.53 -15.21 26.62
CA ALA A 493 38.77 -15.97 26.49
C ALA A 493 39.59 -15.52 25.28
N LEU A 494 38.97 -15.31 24.14
CA LEU A 494 39.63 -14.78 22.93
C LEU A 494 40.18 -13.36 23.19
N VAL A 495 39.37 -12.47 23.75
CA VAL A 495 39.77 -11.10 24.07
C VAL A 495 40.88 -11.05 25.13
N SER A 496 40.88 -11.99 26.07
CA SER A 496 41.94 -12.07 27.11
C SER A 496 43.35 -12.29 26.56
N MET A 497 43.47 -12.73 25.31
CA MET A 497 44.77 -12.84 24.60
C MET A 497 45.37 -11.48 24.25
N CYS A 498 44.54 -10.40 24.25
CA CYS A 498 44.99 -9.05 23.89
C CYS A 498 45.76 -8.30 24.98
N GLY A 499 45.98 -8.91 26.16
CA GLY A 499 46.83 -8.31 27.19
C GLY A 499 46.31 -8.41 28.65
N PRO A 500 47.08 -7.90 29.63
CA PRO A 500 46.75 -8.01 31.06
C PRO A 500 45.42 -7.31 31.44
N SER A 501 45.15 -6.15 30.88
CA SER A 501 43.89 -5.40 31.13
C SER A 501 42.68 -6.17 30.68
N ALA A 502 42.76 -6.87 29.54
CA ALA A 502 41.69 -7.72 29.00
C ALA A 502 41.44 -8.94 29.90
N LYS A 503 42.50 -9.55 30.50
CA LYS A 503 42.37 -10.63 31.48
C LYS A 503 41.61 -10.19 32.73
N VAL A 504 41.93 -8.99 33.25
CA VAL A 504 41.22 -8.42 34.42
C VAL A 504 39.76 -8.13 34.10
N ALA A 505 39.48 -7.56 32.93
CA ALA A 505 38.11 -7.31 32.47
C ALA A 505 37.31 -8.62 32.34
N HIS A 506 37.91 -9.66 31.74
CA HIS A 506 37.32 -10.98 31.62
C HIS A 506 36.98 -11.60 32.99
N ALA A 507 37.93 -11.55 33.96
CA ALA A 507 37.71 -12.03 35.32
C ALA A 507 36.58 -11.28 36.03
N ASN A 508 36.45 -9.95 35.83
CA ASN A 508 35.40 -9.14 36.43
C ASN A 508 34.01 -9.44 35.84
N ILE A 509 33.95 -9.71 34.55
CA ILE A 509 32.70 -10.12 33.86
C ILE A 509 32.18 -11.45 34.42
N GLN A 510 33.08 -12.40 34.69
CA GLN A 510 32.71 -13.71 35.23
C GLN A 510 32.19 -13.68 36.68
N LYS A 511 32.60 -12.68 37.48
CA LYS A 511 32.17 -12.54 38.89
C LYS A 511 30.67 -12.20 39.04
N ASN A 512 30.06 -11.60 38.01
CA ASN A 512 28.65 -11.14 38.07
C ASN A 512 27.83 -11.60 36.87
N PRO A 513 27.58 -12.90 36.66
CA PRO A 513 26.94 -13.45 35.46
C PRO A 513 25.50 -12.94 35.25
N ARG A 514 24.75 -12.66 36.33
CA ARG A 514 23.41 -12.11 36.26
C ARG A 514 23.36 -10.69 35.71
N ARG A 515 24.35 -9.85 36.11
CA ARG A 515 24.43 -8.47 35.60
C ARG A 515 24.83 -8.46 34.13
N VAL A 516 25.75 -9.31 33.75
CA VAL A 516 26.20 -9.50 32.37
C VAL A 516 25.01 -9.97 31.50
N ALA A 517 24.25 -10.96 31.98
CA ALA A 517 23.07 -11.44 31.30
C ALA A 517 22.02 -10.32 31.12
N ALA A 518 21.76 -9.50 32.14
CA ALA A 518 20.79 -8.43 32.07
C ALA A 518 21.17 -7.34 31.05
N THR A 519 22.44 -6.86 31.10
CA THR A 519 22.92 -5.85 30.15
C THR A 519 23.07 -6.41 28.74
N GLY A 520 23.56 -7.64 28.60
CA GLY A 520 23.71 -8.30 27.32
C GLY A 520 22.35 -8.61 26.67
N THR A 521 21.34 -8.98 27.48
CA THR A 521 19.95 -9.16 26.97
C THR A 521 19.38 -7.85 26.44
N ALA A 522 19.55 -6.72 27.15
CA ALA A 522 19.09 -5.43 26.68
C ALA A 522 19.73 -5.03 25.33
N LEU A 523 21.05 -5.28 25.19
CA LEU A 523 21.76 -5.03 23.93
C LEU A 523 21.31 -5.99 22.83
N LEU A 524 21.17 -7.28 23.13
CA LEU A 524 20.66 -8.30 22.21
C LEU A 524 19.31 -7.87 21.63
N ILE A 525 18.40 -7.43 22.49
CA ILE A 525 17.07 -6.99 22.11
C ILE A 525 17.14 -5.79 21.15
N GLY A 526 17.94 -4.76 21.50
CA GLY A 526 18.08 -3.56 20.66
C GLY A 526 18.68 -3.89 19.29
N VAL A 527 19.75 -4.70 19.26
CA VAL A 527 20.39 -5.11 18.00
C VAL A 527 19.45 -5.99 17.16
N THR A 528 18.75 -6.94 17.79
CA THR A 528 17.79 -7.81 17.08
C THR A 528 16.66 -6.99 16.46
N LEU A 529 16.11 -6.02 17.19
CA LEU A 529 15.04 -5.16 16.67
C LEU A 529 15.52 -4.39 15.43
N VAL A 530 16.67 -3.72 15.52
CA VAL A 530 17.23 -2.95 14.39
C VAL A 530 17.54 -3.87 13.20
N ALA A 531 18.16 -5.03 13.47
CA ALA A 531 18.49 -6.00 12.44
C ALA A 531 17.22 -6.55 11.74
N THR A 532 16.18 -6.88 12.53
CA THR A 532 14.91 -7.38 11.98
C THR A 532 14.23 -6.34 11.09
N ILE A 533 14.17 -5.07 11.52
CA ILE A 533 13.59 -3.98 10.72
C ILE A 533 14.42 -3.77 9.44
N ALA A 534 15.75 -3.71 9.57
CA ALA A 534 16.63 -3.49 8.42
C ALA A 534 16.55 -4.65 7.40
N THR A 535 16.55 -5.90 7.88
CA THR A 535 16.41 -7.09 7.02
C THR A 535 15.03 -7.14 6.39
N GLY A 536 13.96 -6.86 7.15
CA GLY A 536 12.59 -6.80 6.64
C GLY A 536 12.43 -5.75 5.54
N ALA A 537 12.98 -4.55 5.75
CA ALA A 537 12.96 -3.48 4.76
C ALA A 537 13.78 -3.84 3.49
N ALA A 538 14.96 -4.46 3.66
CA ALA A 538 15.77 -4.91 2.54
C ALA A 538 15.08 -6.02 1.74
N SER A 539 14.50 -7.02 2.43
CA SER A 539 13.74 -8.10 1.79
C SER A 539 12.51 -7.58 1.06
N ALA A 540 11.75 -6.66 1.68
CA ALA A 540 10.59 -6.05 1.03
C ALA A 540 10.98 -5.28 -0.24
N LYS A 541 12.07 -4.50 -0.18
CA LYS A 541 12.61 -3.78 -1.36
C LYS A 541 13.03 -4.75 -2.46
N GLN A 542 13.73 -5.83 -2.13
CA GLN A 542 14.18 -6.83 -3.10
C GLN A 542 12.98 -7.55 -3.71
N THR A 543 12.06 -8.07 -2.89
CA THR A 543 10.86 -8.77 -3.37
C THR A 543 9.99 -7.88 -4.25
N MET A 544 9.82 -6.59 -3.86
CA MET A 544 9.09 -5.62 -4.69
C MET A 544 9.81 -5.37 -6.01
N GLY A 545 11.13 -5.23 -5.99
CA GLY A 545 11.95 -5.07 -7.19
C GLY A 545 11.85 -6.29 -8.12
N GLU A 546 11.98 -7.49 -7.58
CA GLU A 546 11.84 -8.75 -8.33
C GLU A 546 10.42 -8.95 -8.86
N ALA A 547 9.39 -8.65 -8.05
CA ALA A 547 8.00 -8.73 -8.46
C ALA A 547 7.68 -7.73 -9.59
N LEU A 548 8.21 -6.51 -9.54
CA LEU A 548 8.08 -5.53 -10.60
C LEU A 548 8.84 -5.98 -11.87
N ALA A 549 10.09 -6.41 -11.73
CA ALA A 549 10.88 -6.89 -12.85
C ALA A 549 10.27 -8.14 -13.52
N SER A 550 9.70 -9.06 -12.73
CA SER A 550 8.99 -10.23 -13.26
C SER A 550 7.64 -9.89 -13.90
N ARG A 551 7.00 -8.81 -13.44
CA ARG A 551 5.69 -8.39 -13.96
C ARG A 551 5.80 -7.49 -15.19
N TYR A 552 6.88 -6.73 -15.29
CA TYR A 552 7.18 -5.84 -16.41
C TYR A 552 8.50 -6.28 -17.02
N SER A 553 8.40 -7.12 -18.04
CA SER A 553 9.59 -7.67 -18.71
C SER A 553 10.42 -6.63 -19.45
N VAL A 554 9.89 -5.43 -19.70
CA VAL A 554 10.54 -4.32 -20.40
C VAL A 554 10.44 -3.06 -19.54
N ASP A 555 11.53 -2.30 -19.40
CA ASP A 555 11.57 -1.09 -18.56
C ASP A 555 10.69 0.04 -19.09
N MET A 556 10.69 0.26 -20.40
CA MET A 556 9.96 1.34 -21.06
C MET A 556 9.42 0.89 -22.40
N ILE A 557 8.17 1.21 -22.66
CA ILE A 557 7.51 1.02 -23.94
C ILE A 557 7.07 2.40 -24.45
N ALA A 558 7.59 2.81 -25.60
CA ALA A 558 7.13 3.99 -26.30
C ALA A 558 6.18 3.57 -27.42
N THR A 559 4.95 4.05 -27.39
CA THR A 559 3.93 3.78 -28.42
C THR A 559 3.50 5.10 -29.05
N GLY A 560 3.19 5.07 -30.33
CA GLY A 560 2.67 6.26 -31.03
C GLY A 560 2.54 6.02 -32.52
N ASP A 561 1.58 6.73 -33.13
CA ASP A 561 1.39 6.69 -34.58
C ASP A 561 2.56 7.38 -35.28
N GLY A 562 3.09 6.72 -36.31
CA GLY A 562 4.18 7.27 -37.13
C GLY A 562 5.58 7.25 -36.46
N LEU A 563 5.77 6.43 -35.42
CA LEU A 563 7.10 6.16 -34.89
C LEU A 563 7.99 5.57 -35.97
N LYS A 564 9.06 6.31 -36.33
CA LYS A 564 10.03 5.90 -37.32
C LYS A 564 11.18 5.13 -36.67
N THR A 565 11.81 4.26 -37.43
CA THR A 565 13.05 3.55 -37.01
C THR A 565 14.18 4.50 -36.61
N SER A 566 14.16 5.77 -37.09
CA SER A 566 15.10 6.81 -36.67
C SER A 566 14.97 7.16 -35.18
N ALA A 567 13.76 7.12 -34.61
CA ALA A 567 13.53 7.38 -33.17
C ALA A 567 14.26 6.35 -32.29
N VAL A 568 14.39 5.12 -32.75
CA VAL A 568 15.14 4.07 -32.01
C VAL A 568 16.64 4.43 -31.92
N LYS A 569 17.21 4.98 -33.00
CA LYS A 569 18.62 5.40 -33.01
C LYS A 569 18.84 6.60 -32.07
N GLU A 570 17.89 7.52 -32.02
CA GLU A 570 17.95 8.67 -31.11
C GLU A 570 17.80 8.22 -29.65
N ALA A 571 16.85 7.32 -29.37
CA ALA A 571 16.66 6.74 -28.06
C ALA A 571 17.90 5.96 -27.57
N ALA A 572 18.55 5.22 -28.44
CA ALA A 572 19.78 4.47 -28.11
C ALA A 572 20.97 5.38 -27.73
N GLN A 573 20.95 6.67 -28.11
CA GLN A 573 22.01 7.62 -27.76
C GLN A 573 21.77 8.28 -26.40
N VAL A 574 20.59 8.10 -25.78
CA VAL A 574 20.27 8.68 -24.49
C VAL A 574 21.05 7.96 -23.38
N LYS A 575 21.75 8.72 -22.55
CA LYS A 575 22.54 8.17 -21.44
C LYS A 575 21.61 7.41 -20.46
N GLY A 576 21.91 6.13 -20.26
CA GLY A 576 21.14 5.22 -19.39
C GLY A 576 20.26 4.23 -20.14
N VAL A 577 20.15 4.33 -21.45
CA VAL A 577 19.50 3.33 -22.31
C VAL A 577 20.53 2.27 -22.68
N ALA A 578 20.27 1.02 -22.29
CA ALA A 578 21.16 -0.11 -22.52
C ALA A 578 20.88 -0.78 -23.88
N ALA A 579 19.61 -0.95 -24.21
CA ALA A 579 19.17 -1.56 -25.47
C ALA A 579 17.84 -0.96 -25.92
N THR A 580 17.59 -0.96 -27.22
CA THR A 580 16.35 -0.49 -27.83
C THR A 580 15.93 -1.46 -28.95
N MET A 581 14.64 -1.67 -29.10
CA MET A 581 14.06 -2.49 -30.16
C MET A 581 12.88 -1.76 -30.78
N TYR A 582 12.75 -1.83 -32.10
CA TYR A 582 11.56 -1.40 -32.82
C TYR A 582 10.74 -2.62 -33.18
N ALA A 583 9.47 -2.61 -32.78
CA ALA A 583 8.56 -3.72 -33.04
C ALA A 583 7.20 -3.23 -33.52
N PRO A 584 6.67 -3.77 -34.62
CA PRO A 584 5.29 -3.54 -35.00
C PRO A 584 4.37 -4.23 -33.99
N THR A 585 3.23 -3.62 -33.68
CA THR A 585 2.24 -4.15 -32.74
C THR A 585 0.86 -4.24 -33.39
N ALA A 586 0.08 -5.25 -33.02
CA ALA A 586 -1.31 -5.39 -33.42
C ALA A 586 -2.15 -5.92 -32.26
N THR A 587 -3.33 -5.34 -32.05
CA THR A 587 -4.31 -5.89 -31.10
C THR A 587 -5.07 -7.02 -31.81
N VAL A 588 -5.13 -8.18 -31.18
CA VAL A 588 -5.75 -9.38 -31.72
C VAL A 588 -6.62 -10.06 -30.68
N THR A 589 -7.63 -10.79 -31.15
CA THR A 589 -8.40 -11.73 -30.33
C THR A 589 -7.87 -13.13 -30.56
N ALA A 590 -7.37 -13.77 -29.51
CA ALA A 590 -6.93 -15.16 -29.54
C ALA A 590 -8.09 -16.08 -29.12
N GLU A 591 -8.40 -17.09 -29.92
CA GLU A 591 -9.39 -18.11 -29.62
C GLU A 591 -8.70 -19.38 -29.11
N GLY A 592 -9.33 -20.08 -28.15
CA GLY A 592 -8.82 -21.33 -27.59
C GLY A 592 -7.91 -21.16 -26.37
N VAL A 593 -7.80 -19.94 -25.86
CA VAL A 593 -7.06 -19.66 -24.61
C VAL A 593 -8.01 -19.80 -23.42
N ASN A 594 -7.66 -20.65 -22.44
CA ASN A 594 -8.53 -20.94 -21.26
C ASN A 594 -9.97 -21.37 -21.62
N GLY A 595 -10.14 -22.02 -22.78
CA GLY A 595 -11.48 -22.45 -23.27
C GLY A 595 -12.38 -21.33 -23.78
N GLY A 596 -11.85 -20.12 -24.01
CA GLY A 596 -12.58 -18.94 -24.46
C GLY A 596 -11.80 -18.07 -25.44
N THR A 597 -12.15 -16.79 -25.48
CA THR A 597 -11.45 -15.77 -26.28
C THR A 597 -10.69 -14.81 -25.37
N MET A 598 -9.53 -14.34 -25.78
CA MET A 598 -8.70 -13.40 -25.05
C MET A 598 -8.14 -12.32 -25.97
N SER A 599 -8.32 -11.04 -25.61
CA SER A 599 -7.68 -9.93 -26.31
C SER A 599 -6.22 -9.81 -25.89
N LEU A 600 -5.31 -9.73 -26.87
CA LEU A 600 -3.87 -9.67 -26.69
C LEU A 600 -3.27 -8.59 -27.58
N LEU A 601 -2.20 -7.96 -27.11
CA LEU A 601 -1.31 -7.15 -27.93
C LEU A 601 -0.19 -8.04 -28.48
N LEU A 602 -0.19 -8.31 -29.75
CA LEU A 602 0.92 -8.99 -30.43
C LEU A 602 2.05 -8.00 -30.73
N VAL A 603 3.28 -8.45 -30.47
CA VAL A 603 4.50 -7.72 -30.78
C VAL A 603 5.29 -8.55 -31.80
N GLY A 604 5.53 -7.99 -32.97
CA GLY A 604 6.29 -8.64 -34.03
C GLY A 604 7.79 -8.52 -33.78
N VAL A 605 8.49 -9.65 -33.72
CA VAL A 605 9.95 -9.72 -33.51
C VAL A 605 10.61 -10.51 -34.64
N LYS A 606 11.83 -10.14 -35.02
CA LYS A 606 12.58 -10.86 -36.05
C LYS A 606 13.19 -12.15 -35.53
N ASN A 607 13.66 -12.14 -34.29
CA ASN A 607 14.23 -13.29 -33.60
C ASN A 607 14.19 -13.13 -32.10
N THR A 608 14.36 -14.23 -31.38
CA THR A 608 14.35 -14.26 -29.90
C THR A 608 15.56 -13.55 -29.28
N SER A 609 16.70 -13.46 -29.96
CA SER A 609 17.89 -12.80 -29.41
C SER A 609 17.74 -11.27 -29.37
N GLU A 610 17.03 -10.67 -30.32
CA GLU A 610 16.71 -9.24 -30.31
C GLU A 610 15.76 -8.91 -29.15
N LEU A 611 14.76 -9.77 -28.92
CA LEU A 611 13.83 -9.66 -27.82
C LEU A 611 14.54 -9.82 -26.47
N ALA A 612 15.42 -10.81 -26.34
CA ALA A 612 16.20 -11.05 -25.11
C ALA A 612 17.12 -9.88 -24.74
N GLY A 613 17.51 -9.05 -25.70
CA GLY A 613 18.33 -7.85 -25.45
C GLY A 613 17.60 -6.73 -24.74
N VAL A 614 16.26 -6.67 -24.82
CA VAL A 614 15.42 -5.62 -24.21
C VAL A 614 14.51 -6.12 -23.10
N MET A 615 14.39 -7.43 -22.92
CA MET A 615 13.57 -8.04 -21.86
C MET A 615 14.44 -8.53 -20.70
N HIS A 616 13.91 -8.40 -19.49
CA HIS A 616 14.50 -8.97 -18.27
C HIS A 616 14.21 -10.47 -18.09
N ALA A 617 13.39 -11.06 -18.96
CA ALA A 617 13.03 -12.46 -18.88
C ALA A 617 14.13 -13.37 -19.45
N ASP A 618 14.32 -14.54 -18.83
CA ASP A 618 15.18 -15.58 -19.38
C ASP A 618 14.47 -16.29 -20.54
N LEU A 619 14.92 -15.99 -21.76
CA LEU A 619 14.42 -16.61 -22.99
C LEU A 619 15.36 -17.73 -23.49
N SER A 620 16.28 -18.22 -22.66
CA SER A 620 17.17 -19.31 -23.01
C SER A 620 16.40 -20.60 -23.35
N GLY A 621 16.68 -21.16 -24.52
CA GLY A 621 15.94 -22.35 -24.99
C GLY A 621 14.60 -22.10 -25.67
N VAL A 622 14.14 -20.84 -25.75
CA VAL A 622 12.95 -20.47 -26.49
C VAL A 622 13.31 -20.11 -27.94
N THR A 623 12.69 -20.79 -28.87
CA THR A 623 12.80 -20.46 -30.32
C THR A 623 11.43 -20.07 -30.84
N VAL A 624 11.34 -18.87 -31.43
CA VAL A 624 10.14 -18.38 -32.10
C VAL A 624 10.40 -18.42 -33.59
N GLY A 625 9.60 -19.21 -34.34
CA GLY A 625 9.62 -19.30 -35.79
C GLY A 625 8.47 -18.54 -36.44
N ASP A 626 8.39 -18.55 -37.75
CA ASP A 626 7.40 -17.76 -38.53
C ASP A 626 5.93 -18.12 -38.23
N ASP A 627 5.67 -19.33 -37.74
CA ASP A 627 4.32 -19.83 -37.41
C ASP A 627 4.12 -20.00 -35.91
N THR A 628 4.97 -19.39 -35.07
CA THR A 628 4.93 -19.53 -33.62
C THR A 628 4.59 -18.19 -32.95
N VAL A 629 3.95 -18.27 -31.77
CA VAL A 629 3.71 -17.13 -30.89
C VAL A 629 4.23 -17.46 -29.49
N LEU A 630 5.02 -16.55 -28.92
CA LEU A 630 5.46 -16.64 -27.54
C LEU A 630 4.37 -16.06 -26.62
N LEU A 631 3.87 -16.87 -25.70
CA LEU A 631 2.86 -16.47 -24.73
C LEU A 631 3.42 -16.56 -23.31
N PRO A 632 3.04 -15.65 -22.41
CA PRO A 632 3.38 -15.77 -21.00
C PRO A 632 2.64 -16.97 -20.39
N LYS A 633 3.25 -17.58 -19.38
CA LYS A 633 2.62 -18.68 -18.65
C LYS A 633 1.44 -18.20 -17.78
N TYR A 634 1.51 -16.97 -17.30
CA TYR A 634 0.49 -16.39 -16.42
C TYR A 634 0.01 -15.05 -16.95
N ARG A 635 -1.28 -14.75 -16.72
CA ARG A 635 -1.84 -13.42 -16.98
C ARG A 635 -1.22 -12.37 -16.06
N ALA A 636 -0.70 -11.29 -16.60
CA ALA A 636 -0.11 -10.20 -15.82
C ALA A 636 -1.11 -9.53 -14.86
N THR A 637 -2.41 -9.46 -15.24
CA THR A 637 -3.45 -8.80 -14.45
C THR A 637 -4.01 -9.66 -13.32
N SER A 638 -4.20 -10.97 -13.55
CA SER A 638 -4.88 -11.86 -12.60
C SER A 638 -3.98 -12.95 -12.00
N GLY A 639 -2.76 -13.12 -12.50
CA GLY A 639 -1.86 -14.21 -12.09
C GLY A 639 -2.36 -15.62 -12.47
N LYS A 640 -3.50 -15.74 -13.17
CA LYS A 640 -4.03 -17.04 -13.59
C LYS A 640 -3.18 -17.63 -14.72
N GLU A 641 -2.96 -18.93 -14.67
CA GLU A 641 -2.24 -19.67 -15.70
C GLU A 641 -2.99 -19.60 -17.04
N ILE A 642 -2.23 -19.38 -18.12
CA ILE A 642 -2.75 -19.39 -19.47
C ILE A 642 -2.64 -20.82 -20.00
N THR A 643 -3.78 -21.47 -20.22
CA THR A 643 -3.86 -22.85 -20.70
C THR A 643 -4.44 -22.89 -22.11
N PHE A 644 -3.96 -23.84 -22.92
CA PHE A 644 -4.48 -24.13 -24.25
C PHE A 644 -4.27 -25.62 -24.55
N GLY A 645 -4.98 -26.15 -25.55
CA GLY A 645 -4.87 -27.56 -25.93
C GLY A 645 -3.45 -27.90 -26.44
N SER A 646 -2.94 -29.07 -26.11
CA SER A 646 -1.58 -29.51 -26.37
C SER A 646 -1.13 -29.50 -27.84
N ASP A 647 -2.05 -29.55 -28.80
CA ASP A 647 -1.78 -29.51 -30.25
C ASP A 647 -2.49 -28.37 -30.98
N ALA A 648 -3.02 -27.40 -30.22
CA ALA A 648 -3.83 -26.35 -30.80
C ALA A 648 -2.96 -25.26 -31.47
N LYS A 649 -3.15 -25.03 -32.75
CA LYS A 649 -2.81 -23.75 -33.36
C LYS A 649 -3.86 -22.72 -32.94
N LEU A 650 -3.47 -21.76 -32.11
CA LEU A 650 -4.35 -20.69 -31.68
C LEU A 650 -4.72 -19.81 -32.89
N ARG A 651 -6.00 -19.47 -32.99
CA ARG A 651 -6.48 -18.55 -34.01
C ARG A 651 -6.42 -17.13 -33.46
N PHE A 652 -5.71 -16.28 -34.18
CA PHE A 652 -5.63 -14.85 -33.90
C PHE A 652 -6.39 -14.09 -34.98
N THR A 653 -7.36 -13.31 -34.56
CA THR A 653 -8.14 -12.43 -35.46
C THR A 653 -7.75 -11.00 -35.13
N ALA A 654 -7.33 -10.24 -36.12
CA ALA A 654 -7.04 -8.82 -35.93
C ALA A 654 -8.35 -8.11 -35.54
N ALA A 655 -8.29 -7.30 -34.48
CA ALA A 655 -9.36 -6.37 -34.21
C ALA A 655 -9.43 -5.37 -35.37
N GLU A 656 -10.61 -5.16 -35.96
CA GLU A 656 -10.78 -4.19 -37.03
C GLU A 656 -10.31 -2.81 -36.55
N SER A 657 -9.15 -2.38 -37.01
CA SER A 657 -8.76 -0.98 -36.94
C SER A 657 -9.35 -0.31 -38.17
N ASN A 658 -10.41 0.45 -38.00
CA ASN A 658 -10.84 1.37 -39.02
C ASN A 658 -9.72 2.41 -39.26
N GLY A 659 -8.95 2.16 -40.29
CA GLY A 659 -8.05 3.11 -40.92
C GLY A 659 -6.69 3.33 -40.24
N ILE A 660 -5.69 2.60 -40.71
CA ILE A 660 -4.43 3.11 -41.28
C ILE A 660 -3.75 1.87 -41.90
N ALA A 661 -3.88 1.74 -43.21
CA ALA A 661 -3.07 0.86 -44.00
C ALA A 661 -1.61 1.31 -43.86
N ALA A 662 -0.74 0.46 -43.35
CA ALA A 662 0.69 0.62 -43.52
C ALA A 662 0.94 0.60 -45.03
N SER A 663 1.26 1.74 -45.63
CA SER A 663 1.78 1.82 -46.98
C SER A 663 3.17 1.22 -46.99
N THR A 664 3.27 -0.05 -47.34
CA THR A 664 4.48 -0.62 -47.90
C THR A 664 4.58 -0.04 -49.28
N GLU A 665 5.51 0.89 -49.51
CA GLU A 665 6.00 1.19 -50.84
C GLU A 665 6.62 -0.07 -51.42
N GLN A 666 5.88 -0.71 -52.30
CA GLN A 666 6.43 -1.57 -53.31
C GLN A 666 5.66 -1.36 -54.62
N ASP A 667 6.40 -0.94 -55.64
CA ASP A 667 5.98 -0.70 -57.01
C ASP A 667 5.00 -1.74 -57.56
N GLY A 668 3.96 -1.25 -58.26
CA GLY A 668 3.25 -2.01 -59.27
C GLY A 668 1.76 -2.16 -59.07
N SER A 669 1.01 -1.22 -59.65
CA SER A 669 -0.35 -1.30 -60.18
C SER A 669 -1.28 -2.41 -59.68
N ALA A 670 -2.25 -2.03 -58.84
CA ALA A 670 -3.56 -2.69 -58.79
C ALA A 670 -4.64 -1.69 -58.34
N SER A 671 -5.64 -1.58 -59.21
CA SER A 671 -6.84 -0.75 -59.02
C SER A 671 -7.61 -1.11 -57.75
N ALA A 672 -7.81 -0.17 -56.87
CA ALA A 672 -8.71 -0.31 -55.73
C ALA A 672 -10.16 -0.10 -56.15
N SER A 673 -10.96 -1.15 -56.16
CA SER A 673 -12.42 -1.05 -56.10
C SER A 673 -12.87 -1.07 -54.63
N SER A 674 -13.46 0.00 -54.21
CA SER A 674 -14.11 0.11 -52.87
C SER A 674 -15.33 -0.82 -52.85
N THR A 675 -15.23 -1.90 -52.10
CA THR A 675 -16.38 -2.66 -51.61
C THR A 675 -16.28 -2.74 -50.08
N ASN A 676 -17.30 -2.25 -49.42
CA ASN A 676 -17.56 -2.41 -48.00
C ASN A 676 -17.58 -3.90 -47.64
N GLY A 677 -16.50 -4.39 -47.06
CA GLY A 677 -16.36 -5.72 -46.53
C GLY A 677 -15.10 -5.73 -45.67
N GLY A 678 -15.26 -5.63 -44.35
CA GLY A 678 -14.16 -5.72 -43.43
C GLY A 678 -13.39 -7.02 -43.63
N VAL A 679 -12.13 -6.94 -44.10
CA VAL A 679 -11.25 -8.10 -44.24
C VAL A 679 -10.70 -8.42 -42.85
N SER A 680 -11.39 -9.31 -42.13
CA SER A 680 -10.81 -9.89 -40.91
C SER A 680 -9.66 -10.83 -41.33
N SER A 681 -8.42 -10.39 -41.20
CA SER A 681 -7.27 -11.26 -41.36
C SER A 681 -7.12 -12.15 -40.13
N SER A 682 -7.24 -13.46 -40.32
CA SER A 682 -6.98 -14.43 -39.24
C SER A 682 -5.75 -15.26 -39.57
N MET A 683 -4.88 -15.49 -38.58
CA MET A 683 -3.73 -16.38 -38.69
C MET A 683 -3.82 -17.45 -37.58
N ARG A 684 -3.16 -18.57 -37.85
CA ARG A 684 -3.04 -19.66 -36.87
C ARG A 684 -1.55 -19.85 -36.51
N LEU A 685 -1.25 -19.64 -35.22
CA LEU A 685 0.12 -19.76 -34.70
C LEU A 685 0.19 -20.85 -33.63
N LYS A 686 1.33 -21.53 -33.59
CA LYS A 686 1.63 -22.51 -32.56
C LYS A 686 2.12 -21.80 -31.28
N PRO A 687 1.48 -22.00 -30.15
CA PRO A 687 1.89 -21.36 -28.92
C PRO A 687 3.16 -21.99 -28.35
N VAL A 688 4.10 -21.16 -27.91
CA VAL A 688 5.27 -21.49 -27.10
C VAL A 688 5.14 -20.72 -25.80
N GLN A 689 5.26 -21.38 -24.65
CA GLN A 689 5.18 -20.71 -23.36
C GLN A 689 6.55 -20.47 -22.74
N SER A 690 6.70 -19.33 -22.10
CA SER A 690 7.85 -19.01 -21.26
C SER A 690 7.39 -18.27 -19.99
N ASP A 691 8.23 -18.30 -18.96
CA ASP A 691 7.97 -17.69 -17.65
C ASP A 691 8.16 -16.17 -17.63
N TYR A 692 8.02 -15.48 -18.76
CA TYR A 692 7.96 -14.03 -18.76
C TYR A 692 6.52 -13.55 -18.44
N ARG A 693 6.43 -12.38 -17.87
CA ARG A 693 5.15 -11.73 -17.58
C ARG A 693 5.07 -10.36 -18.22
#